data_8f12d3a9a1331f4f2fa57b6ec6492479
#
_entry.id   8f12d3a9a1331f4f2fa57b6ec6492479
#
_cell.length_a   1.000
_cell.length_b   1.000
_cell.length_c   1.000
_cell.angle_alpha   90.00
_cell.angle_beta   90.00
_cell.angle_gamma   90.00
#
_symmetry.space_group_name_H-M   'P 1'
#
loop_
_entity.id
_entity.type
_entity.pdbx_description
1 polymer ?
#
loop_
_entity_poly.entity_id
_entity_poly.type
_entity_poly.pdbx_seq_one_letter_code
_entity_poly.pdbx_strand_id
1 'polypeptide(L)'
;MAYGQIAAGQNTGGQNTGGQIAGDRVAEDEAPSASSLDDTKGLIVRSFTQARNAFSNQQWDQASALFREVSKACPGSPLALESNYYAMLADGKLQDPKTYESMLQWLRDAKSLQDRIALAKRTAPATWESWIANTHLLAAQYERQQRQTELAERRLHGLLQIPGSERSTEWAWPSKGDIAANAWLELGLVAQECRHDWQKSLEYLPNAIQASREGSELQCQARTALVKSHIHLSEPQQVIEGIEQLEKVAPNPTWRTRSALLRSEAARANHDASAFAQALQPAIEWTLAGQTDLTTAYELALALIEARDDEHADALLHHVIERESKHPLAIEARIRLARGAIQRRDWQVAKERLDQAIDLGCSRTWIPHARLARGQVLLELGLPEAAHDDLVIALQNLQVDENTSDQNTPLHNIELETAIRFELGEALLQRQQWDDANKHWEVLIKRFPDFDAHPPKWMARVWLHQAEMQALRQNWVAVETIVSRIQSQFPECDCRDNVDYMKARCFISKARFDDARQLLNRIAREPTHPSPDLAARASWMMGETFLMQRRYAEALQAYEGVLGTGSSLYWQSAARMQIGQCYELLRDGSAARNAYQSLLDRDADGVFSAMAQQKLNSLEPTVAPTLQSNRTSNESPVGNKR
;
A
#
# COMPACT_ATOMS: atom_id res chain seq x y z
N MET A 1 -6.05 2.39 -12.07
CA MET A 1 -6.59 2.66 -10.72
C MET A 1 -6.05 4.01 -10.29
N ALA A 2 -6.87 5.04 -10.42
CA ALA A 2 -6.46 6.40 -10.13
C ALA A 2 -6.68 6.65 -8.64
N TYR A 3 -5.64 6.67 -7.86
CA TYR A 3 -5.69 7.22 -6.52
C TYR A 3 -4.74 8.39 -6.40
N GLY A 4 -5.34 9.56 -6.13
CA GLY A 4 -4.73 10.63 -5.37
C GLY A 4 -3.66 11.45 -6.06
N GLN A 5 -4.00 12.12 -7.14
CA GLN A 5 -3.31 13.37 -7.43
C GLN A 5 -3.91 14.46 -6.55
N ILE A 6 -3.43 14.59 -5.32
CA ILE A 6 -3.35 15.90 -4.72
C ILE A 6 -2.24 16.57 -5.52
N ALA A 7 -2.61 17.26 -6.59
CA ALA A 7 -1.70 18.19 -7.25
C ALA A 7 -1.42 19.31 -6.25
N ALA A 8 -0.40 19.12 -5.42
CA ALA A 8 0.33 20.21 -4.85
C ALA A 8 0.93 20.94 -6.06
N GLY A 9 0.22 21.92 -6.59
CA GLY A 9 0.78 22.86 -7.54
C GLY A 9 1.98 23.52 -6.89
N GLN A 10 3.11 22.89 -7.03
CA GLN A 10 4.37 23.54 -6.74
C GLN A 10 4.55 24.63 -7.77
N ASN A 11 4.32 25.85 -7.36
CA ASN A 11 4.90 27.02 -8.00
C ASN A 11 6.42 26.89 -7.84
N THR A 12 7.05 26.16 -8.74
CA THR A 12 8.49 26.26 -8.92
C THR A 12 8.76 27.65 -9.49
N GLY A 13 9.40 28.50 -8.69
CA GLY A 13 10.12 29.69 -9.01
C GLY A 13 9.97 30.32 -10.40
N GLY A 14 8.80 30.84 -10.72
CA GLY A 14 8.69 31.93 -11.67
C GLY A 14 9.22 33.16 -10.94
N GLN A 15 10.33 33.71 -11.43
CA GLN A 15 10.84 34.99 -10.98
C GLN A 15 9.66 35.96 -10.90
N ASN A 16 9.36 36.39 -9.68
CA ASN A 16 8.48 37.49 -9.38
C ASN A 16 9.03 38.71 -10.14
N THR A 17 8.53 38.96 -11.34
CA THR A 17 8.51 40.33 -11.84
C THR A 17 7.59 41.07 -10.88
N GLY A 18 8.21 41.77 -9.95
CA GLY A 18 7.53 42.63 -8.99
C GLY A 18 6.64 43.62 -9.75
N GLY A 19 5.39 43.23 -9.90
CA GLY A 19 4.33 44.21 -10.14
C GLY A 19 4.29 45.07 -8.87
N GLN A 20 4.91 46.22 -8.92
CA GLN A 20 4.67 47.28 -7.99
C GLN A 20 3.15 47.51 -7.97
N ILE A 21 2.52 46.95 -6.94
CA ILE A 21 1.17 47.39 -6.59
C ILE A 21 1.36 48.80 -6.07
N ALA A 22 1.07 49.77 -6.94
CA ALA A 22 0.99 51.17 -6.58
C ALA A 22 0.08 51.30 -5.35
N GLY A 23 0.65 51.81 -4.28
CA GLY A 23 -0.09 52.16 -3.08
C GLY A 23 -1.05 53.32 -3.44
N ASP A 24 -2.29 52.98 -3.71
CA ASP A 24 -3.34 54.00 -3.73
C ASP A 24 -3.54 54.54 -2.31
N ARG A 25 -3.17 55.79 -2.15
CA ARG A 25 -3.43 56.60 -0.94
C ARG A 25 -4.93 56.57 -0.67
N VAL A 26 -5.32 55.98 0.43
CA VAL A 26 -6.66 56.16 1.00
C VAL A 26 -6.79 57.64 1.39
N ALA A 27 -7.76 58.34 0.78
CA ALA A 27 -8.12 59.70 1.12
C ALA A 27 -8.57 59.77 2.59
N GLU A 28 -7.95 60.66 3.32
CA GLU A 28 -8.29 61.04 4.70
C GLU A 28 -9.66 61.72 4.72
N ASP A 29 -10.59 61.21 5.51
CA ASP A 29 -11.73 61.96 6.02
C ASP A 29 -11.76 61.83 7.56
N GLU A 30 -11.77 63.01 8.16
CA GLU A 30 -11.70 63.51 9.50
C GLU A 30 -12.09 62.62 10.70
N ALA A 31 -11.24 62.70 11.72
CA ALA A 31 -11.15 61.94 12.95
C ALA A 31 -11.83 62.58 14.17
N PRO A 32 -11.97 61.82 15.27
CA PRO A 32 -11.80 62.40 16.60
C PRO A 32 -10.53 61.85 17.29
N SER A 33 -9.83 62.79 17.96
CA SER A 33 -8.68 62.78 18.87
C SER A 33 -7.64 61.60 18.81
N ALA A 34 -6.45 61.98 18.48
CA ALA A 34 -5.50 61.33 17.61
C ALA A 34 -4.30 60.61 18.26
N SER A 35 -4.16 60.38 19.53
CA SER A 35 -2.87 59.86 20.03
C SER A 35 -2.86 58.34 20.41
N SER A 36 -4.01 57.74 20.70
CA SER A 36 -4.08 56.29 20.99
C SER A 36 -4.56 55.44 19.78
N LEU A 37 -5.22 56.06 18.82
CA LEU A 37 -5.72 55.44 17.58
C LEU A 37 -4.62 55.30 16.52
N ASP A 38 -3.61 56.19 16.50
CA ASP A 38 -2.50 56.09 15.53
C ASP A 38 -1.50 54.99 15.91
N ASP A 39 -1.28 54.71 17.19
CA ASP A 39 -0.43 53.63 17.63
C ASP A 39 -1.05 52.22 17.31
N THR A 40 -2.37 52.10 17.47
CA THR A 40 -3.08 50.86 17.13
C THR A 40 -3.16 50.62 15.62
N LYS A 41 -3.40 51.65 14.80
CA LYS A 41 -3.34 51.56 13.34
C LYS A 41 -1.93 51.20 12.85
N GLY A 42 -0.91 51.79 13.44
CA GLY A 42 0.50 51.48 13.13
C GLY A 42 0.88 50.03 13.46
N LEU A 43 0.36 49.50 14.55
CA LEU A 43 0.53 48.11 14.94
C LEU A 43 -0.13 47.13 13.95
N ILE A 44 -1.38 47.39 13.59
CA ILE A 44 -2.15 46.58 12.63
C ILE A 44 -1.44 46.51 11.26
N VAL A 45 -0.97 47.67 10.75
CA VAL A 45 -0.22 47.71 9.47
C VAL A 45 1.10 46.95 9.55
N ARG A 46 1.83 47.02 10.67
CA ARG A 46 3.05 46.23 10.88
C ARG A 46 2.77 44.75 10.94
N SER A 47 1.75 44.30 11.67
CA SER A 47 1.35 42.91 11.75
C SER A 47 0.91 42.36 10.39
N PHE A 48 0.17 43.14 9.61
CA PHE A 48 -0.21 42.75 8.24
C PHE A 48 1.00 42.64 7.31
N THR A 49 1.97 43.55 7.41
CA THR A 49 3.21 43.48 6.64
C THR A 49 4.04 42.24 7.02
N GLN A 50 4.12 41.94 8.32
CA GLN A 50 4.80 40.73 8.81
C GLN A 50 4.09 39.45 8.30
N ALA A 51 2.75 39.44 8.33
CA ALA A 51 1.96 38.33 7.79
C ALA A 51 2.23 38.08 6.29
N ARG A 52 2.26 39.19 5.49
CA ARG A 52 2.60 39.11 4.06
C ARG A 52 4.03 38.60 3.81
N ASN A 53 4.99 39.02 4.63
CA ASN A 53 6.37 38.54 4.53
C ASN A 53 6.44 37.04 4.89
N ALA A 54 5.78 36.60 5.95
CA ALA A 54 5.70 35.18 6.31
C ALA A 54 5.04 34.36 5.16
N PHE A 55 3.97 34.87 4.56
CA PHE A 55 3.31 34.23 3.43
C PHE A 55 4.24 34.12 2.21
N SER A 56 4.96 35.20 1.86
CA SER A 56 5.94 35.20 0.76
C SER A 56 7.12 34.25 1.01
N ASN A 57 7.48 34.07 2.27
CA ASN A 57 8.54 33.13 2.70
C ASN A 57 8.03 31.69 2.89
N GLN A 58 6.77 31.41 2.51
CA GLN A 58 6.13 30.10 2.63
C GLN A 58 6.02 29.56 4.07
N GLN A 59 6.03 30.45 5.04
CA GLN A 59 5.85 30.16 6.48
C GLN A 59 4.34 30.13 6.78
N TRP A 60 3.63 29.14 6.27
CA TRP A 60 2.17 29.10 6.19
C TRP A 60 1.49 29.16 7.55
N ASP A 61 1.97 28.42 8.56
CA ASP A 61 1.42 28.46 9.93
C ASP A 61 1.51 29.84 10.54
N GLN A 62 2.69 30.46 10.43
CA GLN A 62 2.94 31.81 10.96
C GLN A 62 2.12 32.86 10.20
N ALA A 63 2.04 32.73 8.88
CA ALA A 63 1.25 33.63 8.05
C ALA A 63 -0.23 33.56 8.42
N SER A 64 -0.81 32.38 8.50
CA SER A 64 -2.21 32.17 8.88
C SER A 64 -2.52 32.77 10.26
N ALA A 65 -1.68 32.51 11.27
CA ALA A 65 -1.85 33.05 12.61
C ALA A 65 -1.85 34.59 12.61
N LEU A 66 -0.85 35.21 11.98
CA LEU A 66 -0.72 36.66 11.91
C LEU A 66 -1.87 37.31 11.15
N PHE A 67 -2.31 36.74 10.01
CA PHE A 67 -3.47 37.30 9.29
C PHE A 67 -4.76 37.18 10.11
N ARG A 68 -4.97 36.13 10.88
CA ARG A 68 -6.12 36.01 11.78
C ARG A 68 -6.10 37.03 12.92
N GLU A 69 -4.91 37.34 13.44
CA GLU A 69 -4.76 38.43 14.44
C GLU A 69 -5.14 39.80 13.87
N VAL A 70 -4.67 40.11 12.67
CA VAL A 70 -5.04 41.34 11.97
C VAL A 70 -6.56 41.41 11.74
N SER A 71 -7.19 40.34 11.29
CA SER A 71 -8.63 40.27 11.07
C SER A 71 -9.43 40.51 12.36
N LYS A 72 -8.98 39.94 13.49
CA LYS A 72 -9.59 40.14 14.81
C LYS A 72 -9.45 41.60 15.31
N ALA A 73 -8.33 42.25 14.97
CA ALA A 73 -8.07 43.61 15.38
C ALA A 73 -8.92 44.68 14.62
N CYS A 74 -9.44 44.32 13.41
CA CYS A 74 -10.22 45.24 12.60
C CYS A 74 -11.47 44.56 11.98
N PRO A 75 -12.39 44.01 12.77
CA PRO A 75 -13.51 43.22 12.28
C PRO A 75 -14.43 43.99 11.35
N GLY A 76 -14.87 43.36 10.26
CA GLY A 76 -15.79 43.92 9.28
C GLY A 76 -15.19 45.00 8.39
N SER A 77 -13.90 45.24 8.45
CA SER A 77 -13.16 46.14 7.56
C SER A 77 -12.70 45.44 6.26
N PRO A 78 -12.39 46.21 5.20
CA PRO A 78 -11.73 45.66 4.00
C PRO A 78 -10.44 44.93 4.31
N LEU A 79 -9.64 45.43 5.25
CA LEU A 79 -8.38 44.79 5.66
C LEU A 79 -8.60 43.44 6.37
N ALA A 80 -9.69 43.34 7.15
CA ALA A 80 -10.07 42.04 7.75
C ALA A 80 -10.44 41.00 6.69
N LEU A 81 -11.18 41.44 5.65
CA LEU A 81 -11.54 40.57 4.54
C LEU A 81 -10.30 40.09 3.77
N GLU A 82 -9.35 40.98 3.47
CA GLU A 82 -8.07 40.66 2.84
C GLU A 82 -7.25 39.72 3.70
N SER A 83 -7.15 40.00 5.00
CA SER A 83 -6.40 39.17 5.94
C SER A 83 -6.98 37.74 6.03
N ASN A 84 -8.31 37.64 6.11
CA ASN A 84 -8.97 36.31 6.11
C ASN A 84 -8.78 35.57 4.79
N TYR A 85 -8.72 36.27 3.65
CA TYR A 85 -8.41 35.64 2.36
C TYR A 85 -7.01 35.01 2.35
N TYR A 86 -5.98 35.76 2.77
CA TYR A 86 -4.62 35.22 2.83
C TYR A 86 -4.45 34.14 3.91
N ALA A 87 -5.14 34.24 5.06
CA ALA A 87 -5.15 33.20 6.07
C ALA A 87 -5.74 31.89 5.49
N MET A 88 -6.87 31.98 4.80
CA MET A 88 -7.50 30.84 4.13
C MET A 88 -6.58 30.21 3.07
N LEU A 89 -5.86 31.02 2.28
CA LEU A 89 -4.89 30.49 1.31
C LEU A 89 -3.73 29.77 1.99
N ALA A 90 -3.24 30.30 3.13
CA ALA A 90 -2.19 29.65 3.93
C ALA A 90 -2.67 28.32 4.52
N ASP A 91 -3.89 28.28 5.06
CA ASP A 91 -4.52 27.06 5.58
C ASP A 91 -4.68 25.99 4.49
N GLY A 92 -5.03 26.41 3.27
CA GLY A 92 -5.11 25.54 2.11
C GLY A 92 -3.75 24.88 1.76
N LYS A 93 -2.65 25.62 1.95
CA LYS A 93 -1.30 25.08 1.77
C LYS A 93 -0.90 24.08 2.87
N LEU A 94 -1.46 24.23 4.07
CA LEU A 94 -1.29 23.32 5.21
C LEU A 94 -2.22 22.11 5.15
N GLN A 95 -3.13 22.05 4.17
CA GLN A 95 -4.16 21.01 4.05
C GLN A 95 -5.07 20.91 5.30
N ASP A 96 -5.36 22.05 5.95
CA ASP A 96 -6.26 22.08 7.11
C ASP A 96 -7.67 21.62 6.69
N PRO A 97 -8.26 20.60 7.35
CA PRO A 97 -9.60 20.10 7.04
C PRO A 97 -10.69 21.18 7.09
N LYS A 98 -10.48 22.26 7.85
CA LYS A 98 -11.42 23.38 7.99
C LYS A 98 -11.31 24.41 6.88
N THR A 99 -10.36 24.26 5.97
CA THR A 99 -10.15 25.25 4.89
C THR A 99 -11.39 25.47 4.04
N TYR A 100 -12.13 24.41 3.73
CA TYR A 100 -13.36 24.53 2.94
C TYR A 100 -14.46 25.33 3.67
N GLU A 101 -14.68 25.08 4.96
CA GLU A 101 -15.62 25.87 5.77
C GLU A 101 -15.19 27.34 5.84
N SER A 102 -13.89 27.59 5.97
CA SER A 102 -13.32 28.94 5.95
C SER A 102 -13.54 29.64 4.60
N MET A 103 -13.44 28.93 3.47
CA MET A 103 -13.77 29.45 2.13
C MET A 103 -15.23 29.87 2.04
N LEU A 104 -16.15 29.02 2.47
CA LEU A 104 -17.58 29.30 2.44
C LEU A 104 -17.95 30.48 3.36
N GLN A 105 -17.35 30.58 4.54
CA GLN A 105 -17.55 31.69 5.44
C GLN A 105 -17.01 32.97 4.84
N TRP A 106 -15.81 32.97 4.29
CA TRP A 106 -15.20 34.11 3.64
C TRP A 106 -16.06 34.65 2.48
N LEU A 107 -16.64 33.77 1.66
CA LEU A 107 -17.55 34.17 0.57
C LEU A 107 -18.81 34.85 1.10
N ARG A 108 -19.40 34.39 2.23
CA ARG A 108 -20.52 35.03 2.89
C ARG A 108 -20.16 36.44 3.40
N ASP A 109 -18.99 36.55 4.04
CA ASP A 109 -18.50 37.81 4.57
C ASP A 109 -18.21 38.84 3.45
N ALA A 110 -17.59 38.37 2.36
CA ALA A 110 -17.31 39.19 1.17
C ALA A 110 -18.61 39.73 0.54
N LYS A 111 -19.63 38.86 0.38
CA LYS A 111 -20.94 39.26 -0.13
C LYS A 111 -21.60 40.30 0.78
N SER A 112 -21.64 40.06 2.09
CA SER A 112 -22.22 41.00 3.08
C SER A 112 -21.52 42.37 3.05
N LEU A 113 -20.20 42.40 2.94
CA LEU A 113 -19.44 43.63 2.88
C LEU A 113 -19.67 44.37 1.54
N GLN A 114 -19.77 43.64 0.43
CA GLN A 114 -20.07 44.15 -0.89
C GLN A 114 -21.46 44.82 -0.94
N ASP A 115 -22.48 44.16 -0.36
CA ASP A 115 -23.84 44.72 -0.25
C ASP A 115 -23.86 46.02 0.57
N ARG A 116 -23.10 46.11 1.66
CA ARG A 116 -22.94 47.33 2.47
C ARG A 116 -22.26 48.45 1.70
N ILE A 117 -21.22 48.13 0.90
CA ILE A 117 -20.53 49.12 0.07
C ILE A 117 -21.45 49.65 -1.04
N ALA A 118 -22.22 48.75 -1.68
CA ALA A 118 -23.21 49.12 -2.71
C ALA A 118 -24.32 50.02 -2.14
N LEU A 119 -24.85 49.69 -0.96
CA LEU A 119 -25.81 50.53 -0.24
C LEU A 119 -25.24 51.93 0.06
N ALA A 120 -23.94 52.02 0.34
CA ALA A 120 -23.26 53.30 0.54
C ALA A 120 -22.91 54.03 -0.78
N LYS A 121 -23.38 53.54 -1.94
CA LYS A 121 -23.07 54.06 -3.29
C LYS A 121 -21.56 54.16 -3.57
N ARG A 122 -20.76 53.29 -2.99
CA ARG A 122 -19.32 53.16 -3.23
C ARG A 122 -19.06 51.97 -4.14
N THR A 123 -17.95 51.99 -4.87
CA THR A 123 -17.52 50.87 -5.74
C THR A 123 -16.53 49.98 -4.96
N ALA A 124 -16.74 48.69 -4.96
CA ALA A 124 -15.78 47.75 -4.40
C ALA A 124 -14.48 47.78 -5.22
N PRO A 125 -13.30 47.56 -4.60
CA PRO A 125 -12.04 47.43 -5.32
C PRO A 125 -12.08 46.29 -6.34
N ALA A 126 -11.57 46.52 -7.55
CA ALA A 126 -11.52 45.47 -8.61
C ALA A 126 -10.78 44.21 -8.19
N THR A 127 -9.85 44.32 -7.24
CA THR A 127 -9.14 43.14 -6.65
C THR A 127 -10.07 42.16 -5.94
N TRP A 128 -11.19 42.63 -5.40
CA TRP A 128 -12.16 41.79 -4.70
C TRP A 128 -12.88 40.82 -5.63
N GLU A 129 -13.21 41.27 -6.84
CA GLU A 129 -13.80 40.38 -7.86
C GLU A 129 -12.88 39.20 -8.17
N SER A 130 -11.58 39.49 -8.29
CA SER A 130 -10.57 38.46 -8.52
C SER A 130 -10.46 37.50 -7.33
N TRP A 131 -10.47 38.00 -6.10
CA TRP A 131 -10.40 37.15 -4.90
C TRP A 131 -11.65 36.29 -4.73
N ILE A 132 -12.83 36.82 -4.97
CA ILE A 132 -14.10 36.09 -4.94
C ILE A 132 -14.09 35.00 -6.00
N ALA A 133 -13.72 35.32 -7.24
CA ALA A 133 -13.63 34.35 -8.32
C ALA A 133 -12.62 33.24 -8.01
N ASN A 134 -11.44 33.60 -7.48
CA ASN A 134 -10.44 32.63 -7.08
C ASN A 134 -10.91 31.74 -5.92
N THR A 135 -11.62 32.29 -4.94
CA THR A 135 -12.15 31.47 -3.83
C THR A 135 -13.24 30.52 -4.30
N HIS A 136 -14.10 30.94 -5.24
CA HIS A 136 -15.07 30.04 -5.88
C HIS A 136 -14.37 28.91 -6.66
N LEU A 137 -13.28 29.22 -7.37
CA LEU A 137 -12.48 28.24 -8.08
C LEU A 137 -11.87 27.19 -7.10
N LEU A 138 -11.23 27.67 -6.03
CA LEU A 138 -10.66 26.79 -5.00
C LEU A 138 -11.72 25.94 -4.31
N ALA A 139 -12.90 26.50 -4.02
CA ALA A 139 -14.01 25.74 -3.46
C ALA A 139 -14.51 24.66 -4.44
N ALA A 140 -14.58 24.97 -5.75
CA ALA A 140 -14.96 23.99 -6.76
C ALA A 140 -13.93 22.86 -6.89
N GLN A 141 -12.64 23.16 -6.78
CA GLN A 141 -11.57 22.17 -6.75
C GLN A 141 -11.73 21.22 -5.55
N TYR A 142 -11.99 21.76 -4.38
CA TYR A 142 -12.26 20.96 -3.19
C TYR A 142 -13.52 20.09 -3.36
N GLU A 143 -14.61 20.67 -3.86
CA GLU A 143 -15.88 19.97 -4.12
C GLU A 143 -15.69 18.83 -5.12
N ARG A 144 -14.88 19.02 -6.18
CA ARG A 144 -14.49 17.93 -7.11
C ARG A 144 -13.75 16.80 -6.39
N GLN A 145 -12.76 17.15 -5.57
CA GLN A 145 -11.99 16.16 -4.80
C GLN A 145 -12.88 15.35 -3.84
N GLN A 146 -13.89 15.99 -3.26
CA GLN A 146 -14.89 15.33 -2.39
C GLN A 146 -16.04 14.68 -3.17
N ARG A 147 -15.95 14.64 -4.51
CA ARG A 147 -16.98 14.11 -5.42
C ARG A 147 -18.36 14.79 -5.28
N GLN A 148 -18.38 16.02 -4.79
CA GLN A 148 -19.59 16.87 -4.74
C GLN A 148 -19.84 17.51 -6.12
N THR A 149 -20.07 16.67 -7.12
CA THR A 149 -20.06 17.02 -8.55
C THR A 149 -20.99 18.16 -8.91
N GLU A 150 -22.24 18.13 -8.42
CA GLU A 150 -23.25 19.15 -8.75
C GLU A 150 -22.89 20.54 -8.19
N LEU A 151 -22.29 20.57 -7.00
CA LEU A 151 -21.85 21.83 -6.40
C LEU A 151 -20.67 22.43 -7.17
N ALA A 152 -19.69 21.59 -7.52
CA ALA A 152 -18.54 22.02 -8.30
C ALA A 152 -18.96 22.54 -9.68
N GLU A 153 -19.79 21.79 -10.42
CA GLU A 153 -20.31 22.23 -11.73
C GLU A 153 -21.08 23.54 -11.64
N ARG A 154 -22.01 23.66 -10.68
CA ARG A 154 -22.79 24.89 -10.48
C ARG A 154 -21.91 26.10 -10.24
N ARG A 155 -20.86 25.93 -9.42
CA ARG A 155 -19.91 26.99 -9.09
C ARG A 155 -19.07 27.40 -10.30
N LEU A 156 -18.56 26.42 -11.05
CA LEU A 156 -17.76 26.66 -12.25
C LEU A 156 -18.59 27.27 -13.40
N HIS A 157 -19.83 26.81 -13.58
CA HIS A 157 -20.76 27.43 -14.55
C HIS A 157 -21.07 28.91 -14.20
N GLY A 158 -21.20 29.20 -12.89
CA GLY A 158 -21.37 30.60 -12.43
C GLY A 158 -20.15 31.46 -12.75
N LEU A 159 -18.94 30.96 -12.58
CA LEU A 159 -17.69 31.66 -12.92
C LEU A 159 -17.57 31.92 -14.43
N LEU A 160 -18.01 30.99 -15.27
CA LEU A 160 -17.88 31.07 -16.72
C LEU A 160 -19.09 31.67 -17.44
N GLN A 161 -20.18 31.92 -16.71
CA GLN A 161 -21.45 32.44 -17.25
C GLN A 161 -21.99 31.60 -18.43
N ILE A 162 -21.95 30.29 -18.31
CA ILE A 162 -22.41 29.37 -19.37
C ILE A 162 -23.92 29.52 -19.54
N PRO A 163 -24.44 29.82 -20.77
CA PRO A 163 -25.88 29.96 -21.03
C PRO A 163 -26.61 28.65 -20.78
N GLY A 164 -27.76 28.68 -20.11
CA GLY A 164 -28.63 27.52 -19.89
C GLY A 164 -28.36 26.72 -18.60
N SER A 165 -27.31 27.03 -17.84
CA SER A 165 -27.19 26.55 -16.47
C SER A 165 -28.24 27.21 -15.59
N GLU A 166 -28.82 26.47 -14.61
CA GLU A 166 -29.73 27.07 -13.62
C GLU A 166 -29.03 28.28 -12.98
N ARG A 167 -29.45 29.48 -13.36
CA ARG A 167 -28.89 30.73 -12.88
C ARG A 167 -29.27 30.90 -11.41
N SER A 168 -28.44 30.50 -10.51
CA SER A 168 -28.44 31.18 -9.24
C SER A 168 -27.80 32.55 -9.47
N THR A 169 -28.57 33.59 -9.45
CA THR A 169 -28.14 35.00 -9.53
C THR A 169 -27.12 35.34 -8.43
N GLU A 170 -26.92 34.47 -7.49
CA GLU A 170 -25.98 34.59 -6.38
C GLU A 170 -24.50 34.41 -6.77
N TRP A 171 -24.19 33.79 -7.91
CA TRP A 171 -22.85 33.25 -8.21
C TRP A 171 -22.29 33.68 -9.58
N ALA A 172 -22.89 34.70 -10.23
CA ALA A 172 -22.46 35.18 -11.55
C ALA A 172 -21.28 36.15 -11.42
N TRP A 173 -20.07 35.65 -11.43
CA TRP A 173 -18.83 36.43 -11.46
C TRP A 173 -18.09 36.17 -12.77
N PRO A 174 -18.05 37.11 -13.72
CA PRO A 174 -17.30 36.89 -14.95
C PRO A 174 -15.81 36.85 -14.65
N SER A 175 -15.22 35.65 -14.76
CA SER A 175 -13.79 35.48 -14.66
C SER A 175 -13.13 35.65 -16.04
N LYS A 176 -11.95 36.27 -16.08
CA LYS A 176 -11.14 36.48 -17.30
C LYS A 176 -9.72 35.97 -17.05
N GLY A 177 -9.00 35.65 -18.13
CA GLY A 177 -7.62 35.22 -18.06
C GLY A 177 -7.45 33.84 -17.34
N ASP A 178 -6.45 33.74 -16.49
CA ASP A 178 -6.06 32.49 -15.85
C ASP A 178 -7.14 31.86 -14.98
N ILE A 179 -8.02 32.65 -14.35
CA ILE A 179 -9.14 32.13 -13.55
C ILE A 179 -10.17 31.45 -14.46
N ALA A 180 -10.49 32.03 -15.60
CA ALA A 180 -11.40 31.43 -16.56
C ALA A 180 -10.80 30.15 -17.18
N ALA A 181 -9.52 30.18 -17.52
CA ALA A 181 -8.83 29.03 -18.05
C ALA A 181 -8.80 27.86 -17.04
N ASN A 182 -8.52 28.15 -15.77
CA ASN A 182 -8.61 27.17 -14.68
C ASN A 182 -10.04 26.63 -14.48
N ALA A 183 -11.05 27.51 -14.55
CA ALA A 183 -12.43 27.09 -14.41
C ALA A 183 -12.88 26.13 -15.54
N TRP A 184 -12.44 26.38 -16.79
CA TRP A 184 -12.65 25.47 -17.91
C TRP A 184 -11.93 24.15 -17.73
N LEU A 185 -10.67 24.18 -17.24
CA LEU A 185 -9.91 22.98 -16.93
C LEU A 185 -10.62 22.15 -15.85
N GLU A 186 -11.06 22.79 -14.77
CA GLU A 186 -11.76 22.10 -13.69
C GLU A 186 -13.09 21.47 -14.14
N LEU A 187 -13.86 22.13 -15.04
CA LEU A 187 -15.04 21.51 -15.65
C LEU A 187 -14.68 20.26 -16.46
N GLY A 188 -13.60 20.32 -17.22
CA GLY A 188 -13.08 19.17 -17.95
C GLY A 188 -12.71 18.02 -17.01
N LEU A 189 -12.04 18.32 -15.90
CA LEU A 189 -11.66 17.32 -14.90
C LEU A 189 -12.87 16.78 -14.13
N VAL A 190 -13.88 17.60 -13.81
CA VAL A 190 -15.13 17.13 -13.21
C VAL A 190 -15.84 16.13 -14.14
N ALA A 191 -15.89 16.43 -15.45
CA ALA A 191 -16.46 15.54 -16.44
C ALA A 191 -15.70 14.19 -16.49
N GLN A 192 -14.36 14.21 -16.47
CA GLN A 192 -13.51 13.01 -16.51
C GLN A 192 -13.61 12.19 -15.22
N GLU A 193 -13.32 12.80 -14.07
CA GLU A 193 -13.08 12.10 -12.81
C GLU A 193 -14.36 11.76 -12.04
N CYS A 194 -15.36 12.64 -12.11
CA CYS A 194 -16.58 12.50 -11.32
C CYS A 194 -17.74 11.89 -12.11
N ARG A 195 -17.86 12.28 -13.38
CA ARG A 195 -18.95 11.81 -14.26
C ARG A 195 -18.55 10.67 -15.18
N HIS A 196 -17.25 10.46 -15.39
CA HIS A 196 -16.69 9.57 -16.41
C HIS A 196 -17.20 9.88 -17.83
N ASP A 197 -17.56 11.15 -18.09
CA ASP A 197 -18.05 11.66 -19.36
C ASP A 197 -16.90 12.29 -20.15
N TRP A 198 -16.13 11.43 -20.80
CA TRP A 198 -14.96 11.81 -21.60
C TRP A 198 -15.36 12.67 -22.81
N GLN A 199 -16.53 12.44 -23.39
CA GLN A 199 -17.03 13.20 -24.53
C GLN A 199 -17.30 14.67 -24.14
N LYS A 200 -17.91 14.88 -22.97
CA LYS A 200 -18.20 16.22 -22.47
C LYS A 200 -16.95 16.98 -22.09
N SER A 201 -15.91 16.30 -21.64
CA SER A 201 -14.61 16.93 -21.36
C SER A 201 -13.98 17.52 -22.62
N LEU A 202 -14.21 16.93 -23.82
CA LEU A 202 -13.76 17.47 -25.11
C LEU A 202 -14.43 18.80 -25.47
N GLU A 203 -15.58 19.14 -24.88
CA GLU A 203 -16.22 20.44 -25.07
C GLU A 203 -15.59 21.54 -24.22
N TYR A 204 -15.07 21.19 -23.03
CA TYR A 204 -14.55 22.14 -22.06
C TYR A 204 -13.04 22.40 -22.20
N LEU A 205 -12.24 21.35 -22.39
CA LEU A 205 -10.78 21.45 -22.38
C LEU A 205 -10.17 22.32 -23.50
N PRO A 206 -10.71 22.37 -24.73
CA PRO A 206 -10.24 23.32 -25.76
C PRO A 206 -10.39 24.78 -25.32
N ASN A 207 -11.45 25.13 -24.59
CA ASN A 207 -11.64 26.48 -24.06
C ASN A 207 -10.58 26.81 -22.99
N ALA A 208 -10.20 25.83 -22.15
CA ALA A 208 -9.11 26.00 -21.20
C ALA A 208 -7.78 26.27 -21.90
N ILE A 209 -7.48 25.54 -22.97
CA ILE A 209 -6.26 25.72 -23.78
C ILE A 209 -6.25 27.11 -24.44
N GLN A 210 -7.38 27.53 -25.01
CA GLN A 210 -7.48 28.82 -25.71
C GLN A 210 -7.40 30.02 -24.74
N ALA A 211 -7.97 29.88 -23.53
CA ALA A 211 -7.97 30.93 -22.51
C ALA A 211 -6.65 31.02 -21.75
N SER A 212 -5.81 30.00 -21.80
CA SER A 212 -4.52 29.96 -21.12
C SER A 212 -3.41 30.61 -21.93
N ARG A 213 -2.36 31.09 -21.22
CA ARG A 213 -1.16 31.64 -21.86
C ARG A 213 -0.36 30.50 -22.50
N GLU A 214 0.19 30.74 -23.71
CA GLU A 214 1.00 29.78 -24.42
C GLU A 214 2.24 29.35 -23.60
N GLY A 215 2.49 28.03 -23.55
CA GLY A 215 3.56 27.44 -22.77
C GLY A 215 3.40 27.51 -21.25
N SER A 216 2.24 28.00 -20.75
CA SER A 216 1.96 28.00 -19.32
C SER A 216 1.71 26.59 -18.79
N GLU A 217 1.95 26.40 -17.50
CA GLU A 217 1.64 25.15 -16.81
C GLU A 217 0.17 24.75 -16.96
N LEU A 218 -0.74 25.71 -16.89
CA LEU A 218 -2.16 25.52 -17.06
C LEU A 218 -2.51 24.98 -18.46
N GLN A 219 -1.86 25.53 -19.52
CA GLN A 219 -2.05 25.05 -20.87
C GLN A 219 -1.56 23.60 -21.02
N CYS A 220 -0.40 23.27 -20.44
CA CYS A 220 0.12 21.90 -20.45
C CYS A 220 -0.80 20.93 -19.68
N GLN A 221 -1.36 21.36 -18.55
CA GLN A 221 -2.35 20.55 -17.79
C GLN A 221 -3.63 20.33 -18.63
N ALA A 222 -4.16 21.35 -19.27
CA ALA A 222 -5.35 21.23 -20.10
C ALA A 222 -5.11 20.32 -21.33
N ARG A 223 -3.96 20.41 -21.98
CA ARG A 223 -3.58 19.51 -23.07
C ARG A 223 -3.41 18.08 -22.59
N THR A 224 -2.79 17.85 -21.43
CA THR A 224 -2.68 16.53 -20.81
C THR A 224 -4.05 15.92 -20.54
N ALA A 225 -4.97 16.68 -19.96
CA ALA A 225 -6.34 16.23 -19.73
C ALA A 225 -7.07 15.91 -21.05
N LEU A 226 -6.89 16.73 -22.10
CA LEU A 226 -7.48 16.50 -23.42
C LEU A 226 -6.98 15.20 -24.02
N VAL A 227 -5.66 14.94 -24.01
CA VAL A 227 -5.07 13.69 -24.51
C VAL A 227 -5.61 12.48 -23.74
N LYS A 228 -5.76 12.57 -22.42
CA LYS A 228 -6.39 11.50 -21.61
C LYS A 228 -7.82 11.19 -22.07
N SER A 229 -8.62 12.21 -22.42
CA SER A 229 -9.95 11.97 -22.97
C SER A 229 -9.91 11.20 -24.29
N HIS A 230 -9.00 11.57 -25.20
CA HIS A 230 -8.85 10.86 -26.48
C HIS A 230 -8.35 9.41 -26.29
N ILE A 231 -7.48 9.15 -25.30
CA ILE A 231 -7.07 7.77 -24.94
C ILE A 231 -8.28 6.94 -24.51
N HIS A 232 -9.12 7.47 -23.61
CA HIS A 232 -10.30 6.78 -23.12
C HIS A 232 -11.39 6.58 -24.18
N LEU A 233 -11.48 7.50 -25.14
CA LEU A 233 -12.39 7.37 -26.28
C LEU A 233 -11.84 6.51 -27.42
N SER A 234 -10.62 5.98 -27.27
CA SER A 234 -9.96 5.15 -28.29
C SER A 234 -9.76 5.87 -29.63
N GLU A 235 -9.32 7.13 -29.58
CA GLU A 235 -9.08 7.99 -30.74
C GLU A 235 -7.57 8.16 -31.01
N PRO A 236 -6.87 7.17 -31.60
CA PRO A 236 -5.40 7.12 -31.65
C PRO A 236 -4.76 8.29 -32.42
N GLN A 237 -5.42 8.80 -33.47
CA GLN A 237 -4.90 9.91 -34.24
C GLN A 237 -4.84 11.19 -33.41
N GLN A 238 -5.89 11.50 -32.68
CA GLN A 238 -6.01 12.66 -31.79
C GLN A 238 -5.06 12.55 -30.60
N VAL A 239 -4.80 11.34 -30.11
CA VAL A 239 -3.81 11.09 -29.06
C VAL A 239 -2.41 11.48 -29.56
N ILE A 240 -1.99 11.02 -30.75
CA ILE A 240 -0.67 11.33 -31.30
C ILE A 240 -0.51 12.84 -31.51
N GLU A 241 -1.48 13.47 -32.18
CA GLU A 241 -1.48 14.91 -32.45
C GLU A 241 -1.46 15.73 -31.15
N GLY A 242 -2.22 15.32 -30.13
CA GLY A 242 -2.29 15.98 -28.83
C GLY A 242 -0.96 15.90 -28.07
N ILE A 243 -0.29 14.76 -28.10
CA ILE A 243 1.04 14.57 -27.48
C ILE A 243 2.09 15.43 -28.20
N GLU A 244 2.11 15.43 -29.54
CA GLU A 244 3.04 16.27 -30.30
C GLU A 244 2.83 17.77 -30.02
N GLN A 245 1.59 18.20 -29.88
CA GLN A 245 1.28 19.58 -29.51
C GLN A 245 1.72 19.91 -28.08
N LEU A 246 1.59 18.96 -27.13
CA LEU A 246 2.10 19.13 -25.77
C LEU A 246 3.62 19.27 -25.77
N GLU A 247 4.33 18.42 -26.52
CA GLU A 247 5.79 18.45 -26.61
C GLU A 247 6.33 19.73 -27.23
N LYS A 248 5.64 20.31 -28.21
CA LYS A 248 6.02 21.59 -28.83
C LYS A 248 5.98 22.76 -27.84
N VAL A 249 5.05 22.74 -26.90
CA VAL A 249 4.88 23.81 -25.90
C VAL A 249 5.48 23.46 -24.54
N ALA A 250 5.93 22.23 -24.34
CA ALA A 250 6.48 21.74 -23.07
C ALA A 250 7.73 22.53 -22.64
N PRO A 251 7.66 23.33 -21.56
CA PRO A 251 8.73 24.27 -21.21
C PRO A 251 9.93 23.61 -20.51
N ASN A 252 9.78 22.41 -19.98
CA ASN A 252 10.78 21.77 -19.13
C ASN A 252 10.73 20.24 -19.20
N PRO A 253 11.73 19.53 -18.65
CA PRO A 253 11.79 18.06 -18.63
C PRO A 253 10.60 17.39 -17.93
N THR A 254 10.01 18.01 -16.90
CA THR A 254 8.80 17.50 -16.23
C THR A 254 7.66 17.26 -17.22
N TRP A 255 7.37 18.23 -18.09
CA TRP A 255 6.28 18.10 -19.08
C TRP A 255 6.63 17.10 -20.19
N ARG A 256 7.92 16.97 -20.56
CA ARG A 256 8.38 15.93 -21.47
C ARG A 256 8.23 14.54 -20.86
N THR A 257 8.51 14.39 -19.58
CA THR A 257 8.26 13.13 -18.85
C THR A 257 6.76 12.82 -18.79
N ARG A 258 5.90 13.81 -18.55
CA ARG A 258 4.45 13.62 -18.60
C ARG A 258 3.95 13.23 -20.00
N SER A 259 4.54 13.75 -21.07
CA SER A 259 4.19 13.31 -22.42
C SER A 259 4.64 11.86 -22.68
N ALA A 260 5.78 11.44 -22.14
CA ALA A 260 6.20 10.03 -22.18
C ALA A 260 5.24 9.10 -21.42
N LEU A 261 4.75 9.54 -20.26
CA LEU A 261 3.71 8.82 -19.50
C LEU A 261 2.40 8.70 -20.30
N LEU A 262 1.96 9.76 -20.99
CA LEU A 262 0.79 9.70 -21.88
C LEU A 262 0.98 8.74 -23.05
N ARG A 263 2.18 8.71 -23.67
CA ARG A 263 2.50 7.74 -24.72
C ARG A 263 2.43 6.30 -24.20
N SER A 264 2.94 6.07 -22.99
CA SER A 264 2.86 4.75 -22.36
C SER A 264 1.41 4.36 -22.06
N GLU A 265 0.59 5.29 -21.56
CA GLU A 265 -0.82 5.04 -21.30
C GLU A 265 -1.60 4.72 -22.59
N ALA A 266 -1.31 5.41 -23.69
CA ALA A 266 -1.88 5.12 -25.00
C ALA A 266 -1.45 3.73 -25.51
N ALA A 267 -0.20 3.35 -25.35
CA ALA A 267 0.31 2.04 -25.72
C ALA A 267 -0.35 0.93 -24.88
N ARG A 268 -0.56 1.17 -23.60
CA ARG A 268 -1.30 0.26 -22.70
C ARG A 268 -2.75 0.07 -23.16
N ALA A 269 -3.43 1.15 -23.51
CA ALA A 269 -4.81 1.08 -24.03
C ALA A 269 -4.91 0.24 -25.32
N ASN A 270 -3.83 0.24 -26.12
CA ASN A 270 -3.73 -0.58 -27.33
C ASN A 270 -3.15 -1.99 -27.08
N HIS A 271 -2.92 -2.39 -25.83
CA HIS A 271 -2.32 -3.67 -25.44
C HIS A 271 -0.91 -3.91 -26.02
N ASP A 272 -0.17 -2.86 -26.32
CA ASP A 272 1.21 -2.93 -26.83
C ASP A 272 2.24 -2.77 -25.68
N ALA A 273 2.62 -3.88 -25.08
CA ALA A 273 3.56 -3.90 -23.96
C ALA A 273 4.98 -3.40 -24.36
N SER A 274 5.38 -3.59 -25.61
CA SER A 274 6.69 -3.13 -26.09
C SER A 274 6.71 -1.62 -26.24
N ALA A 275 5.73 -1.04 -26.90
CA ALA A 275 5.58 0.40 -27.03
C ALA A 275 5.39 1.08 -25.66
N PHE A 276 4.69 0.43 -24.72
CA PHE A 276 4.53 0.91 -23.36
C PHE A 276 5.89 1.10 -22.66
N ALA A 277 6.73 0.08 -22.64
CA ALA A 277 8.05 0.16 -22.02
C ALA A 277 8.99 1.15 -22.74
N GLN A 278 9.01 1.15 -24.08
CA GLN A 278 9.85 2.05 -24.87
C GLN A 278 9.51 3.53 -24.66
N ALA A 279 8.23 3.85 -24.47
CA ALA A 279 7.79 5.23 -24.25
C ALA A 279 8.36 5.84 -22.97
N LEU A 280 8.68 5.02 -21.95
CA LEU A 280 9.17 5.49 -20.65
C LEU A 280 10.69 5.72 -20.61
N GLN A 281 11.46 5.08 -21.48
CA GLN A 281 12.94 5.09 -21.43
C GLN A 281 13.55 6.51 -21.44
N PRO A 282 13.14 7.46 -22.29
CA PRO A 282 13.75 8.79 -22.31
C PRO A 282 13.52 9.59 -21.01
N ALA A 283 12.45 9.27 -20.29
CA ALA A 283 12.05 9.98 -19.08
C ALA A 283 12.90 9.59 -17.85
N ILE A 284 13.47 8.38 -17.85
CA ILE A 284 14.25 7.86 -16.73
C ILE A 284 15.49 8.72 -16.47
N GLU A 285 16.25 9.03 -17.52
CA GLU A 285 17.50 9.82 -17.40
C GLU A 285 17.22 11.23 -16.85
N TRP A 286 16.19 11.91 -17.36
CA TRP A 286 15.83 13.25 -16.89
C TRP A 286 15.40 13.24 -15.42
N THR A 287 14.70 12.20 -15.01
CA THR A 287 14.18 12.08 -13.65
C THR A 287 15.30 11.76 -12.67
N LEU A 288 16.19 10.83 -12.98
CA LEU A 288 17.36 10.50 -12.16
C LEU A 288 18.35 11.68 -12.06
N ALA A 289 18.44 12.51 -13.11
CA ALA A 289 19.19 13.76 -13.07
C ALA A 289 18.52 14.87 -12.22
N GLY A 290 17.38 14.59 -11.58
CA GLY A 290 16.67 15.55 -10.73
C GLY A 290 15.97 16.70 -11.48
N GLN A 291 15.75 16.55 -12.78
CA GLN A 291 15.18 17.59 -13.65
C GLN A 291 13.64 17.60 -13.67
N THR A 292 13.01 16.65 -12.99
CA THR A 292 11.55 16.53 -12.88
C THR A 292 11.07 16.85 -11.47
N ASP A 293 9.78 17.19 -11.30
CA ASP A 293 9.18 17.31 -9.97
C ASP A 293 8.98 15.93 -9.31
N LEU A 294 8.81 15.94 -7.99
CA LEU A 294 8.71 14.72 -7.17
C LEU A 294 7.51 13.85 -7.56
N THR A 295 6.38 14.48 -7.89
CA THR A 295 5.15 13.78 -8.27
C THR A 295 5.34 13.05 -9.59
N THR A 296 5.90 13.71 -10.60
CA THR A 296 6.17 13.11 -11.90
C THR A 296 7.21 11.99 -11.79
N ALA A 297 8.24 12.15 -10.93
CA ALA A 297 9.21 11.09 -10.65
C ALA A 297 8.54 9.85 -10.06
N TYR A 298 7.61 10.04 -9.11
CA TYR A 298 6.86 8.95 -8.50
C TYR A 298 5.90 8.29 -9.51
N GLU A 299 5.17 9.07 -10.32
CA GLU A 299 4.30 8.54 -11.38
C GLU A 299 5.07 7.69 -12.40
N LEU A 300 6.28 8.15 -12.79
CA LEU A 300 7.14 7.38 -13.68
C LEU A 300 7.59 6.05 -13.03
N ALA A 301 7.94 6.07 -11.75
CA ALA A 301 8.28 4.83 -11.04
C ALA A 301 7.11 3.84 -11.02
N LEU A 302 5.86 4.33 -10.84
CA LEU A 302 4.67 3.47 -10.89
C LEU A 302 4.45 2.88 -12.28
N ALA A 303 4.63 3.66 -13.34
CA ALA A 303 4.52 3.18 -14.72
C ALA A 303 5.58 2.11 -15.04
N LEU A 304 6.80 2.25 -14.51
CA LEU A 304 7.87 1.25 -14.68
C LEU A 304 7.58 -0.05 -13.92
N ILE A 305 6.95 0.02 -12.73
CA ILE A 305 6.46 -1.18 -12.03
C ILE A 305 5.43 -1.93 -12.90
N GLU A 306 4.52 -1.20 -13.54
CA GLU A 306 3.55 -1.81 -14.48
C GLU A 306 4.25 -2.41 -15.72
N ALA A 307 5.33 -1.77 -16.20
CA ALA A 307 6.16 -2.26 -17.29
C ALA A 307 7.02 -3.48 -16.93
N ARG A 308 7.06 -3.86 -15.64
CA ARG A 308 7.96 -4.87 -15.06
C ARG A 308 9.45 -4.53 -15.21
N ASP A 309 9.76 -3.25 -15.25
CA ASP A 309 11.12 -2.72 -15.17
C ASP A 309 11.41 -2.35 -13.70
N ASP A 310 11.57 -3.37 -12.89
CA ASP A 310 11.73 -3.22 -11.44
C ASP A 310 13.04 -2.52 -11.06
N GLU A 311 14.08 -2.64 -11.88
CA GLU A 311 15.39 -2.02 -11.62
C GLU A 311 15.31 -0.49 -11.67
N HIS A 312 14.77 0.06 -12.75
CA HIS A 312 14.61 1.51 -12.89
C HIS A 312 13.52 2.06 -11.96
N ALA A 313 12.48 1.28 -11.72
CA ALA A 313 11.43 1.64 -10.76
C ALA A 313 12.00 1.79 -9.34
N ASP A 314 12.77 0.81 -8.87
CA ASP A 314 13.44 0.85 -7.56
C ASP A 314 14.40 2.05 -7.47
N ALA A 315 15.19 2.33 -8.53
CA ALA A 315 16.08 3.49 -8.58
C ALA A 315 15.34 4.82 -8.44
N LEU A 316 14.20 4.97 -9.14
CA LEU A 316 13.38 6.19 -9.05
C LEU A 316 12.68 6.32 -7.70
N LEU A 317 12.19 5.24 -7.11
CA LEU A 317 11.60 5.26 -5.77
C LEU A 317 12.66 5.66 -4.72
N HIS A 318 13.90 5.19 -4.86
CA HIS A 318 15.01 5.65 -4.03
C HIS A 318 15.29 7.13 -4.22
N HIS A 319 15.34 7.60 -5.47
CA HIS A 319 15.51 9.02 -5.78
C HIS A 319 14.43 9.91 -5.12
N VAL A 320 13.16 9.47 -5.16
CA VAL A 320 12.05 10.17 -4.48
C VAL A 320 12.28 10.25 -2.96
N ILE A 321 12.75 9.17 -2.34
CA ILE A 321 13.02 9.11 -0.89
C ILE A 321 14.20 10.02 -0.50
N GLU A 322 15.26 10.03 -1.29
CA GLU A 322 16.47 10.82 -1.01
C GLU A 322 16.22 12.31 -1.15
N ARG A 323 15.39 12.70 -2.11
CA ARG A 323 15.08 14.10 -2.38
C ARG A 323 14.27 14.76 -1.27
N GLU A 324 13.24 14.10 -0.76
CA GLU A 324 12.38 14.61 0.30
C GLU A 324 11.89 13.46 1.21
N SER A 325 12.70 13.03 2.15
CA SER A 325 12.49 11.81 2.94
C SER A 325 11.20 11.78 3.77
N LYS A 326 10.63 12.94 4.13
CA LYS A 326 9.38 13.08 4.92
C LYS A 326 8.15 13.37 4.07
N HIS A 327 8.32 13.54 2.76
CA HIS A 327 7.19 13.82 1.87
C HIS A 327 6.25 12.61 1.82
N PRO A 328 4.91 12.79 1.74
CA PRO A 328 3.97 11.66 1.65
C PRO A 328 4.31 10.66 0.55
N LEU A 329 4.72 11.11 -0.64
CA LEU A 329 5.13 10.23 -1.73
C LEU A 329 6.39 9.42 -1.40
N ALA A 330 7.32 9.94 -0.61
CA ALA A 330 8.49 9.20 -0.15
C ALA A 330 8.12 8.10 0.86
N ILE A 331 7.07 8.31 1.66
CA ILE A 331 6.53 7.28 2.55
C ILE A 331 5.89 6.16 1.71
N GLU A 332 5.08 6.53 0.71
CA GLU A 332 4.49 5.56 -0.23
C GLU A 332 5.57 4.81 -1.02
N ALA A 333 6.63 5.49 -1.46
CA ALA A 333 7.76 4.88 -2.15
C ALA A 333 8.43 3.78 -1.29
N ARG A 334 8.59 4.00 0.03
CA ARG A 334 9.10 2.96 0.94
C ARG A 334 8.20 1.73 0.99
N ILE A 335 6.87 1.92 1.02
CA ILE A 335 5.90 0.82 1.01
C ILE A 335 5.99 0.05 -0.31
N ARG A 336 6.16 0.74 -1.44
CA ARG A 336 6.34 0.10 -2.76
C ARG A 336 7.63 -0.71 -2.83
N LEU A 337 8.74 -0.14 -2.40
CA LEU A 337 10.03 -0.85 -2.31
C LEU A 337 9.97 -2.06 -1.37
N ALA A 338 9.23 -1.95 -0.26
CA ALA A 338 9.00 -3.09 0.62
C ALA A 338 8.22 -4.21 -0.07
N ARG A 339 7.21 -3.88 -0.88
CA ARG A 339 6.48 -4.88 -1.70
C ARG A 339 7.38 -5.58 -2.71
N GLY A 340 8.29 -4.86 -3.36
CA GLY A 340 9.31 -5.45 -4.23
C GLY A 340 10.23 -6.40 -3.45
N ALA A 341 10.68 -6.02 -2.26
CA ALA A 341 11.48 -6.88 -1.39
C ALA A 341 10.71 -8.14 -0.94
N ILE A 342 9.40 -8.02 -0.64
CA ILE A 342 8.52 -9.16 -0.33
C ILE A 342 8.48 -10.15 -1.51
N GLN A 343 8.35 -9.67 -2.73
CA GLN A 343 8.34 -10.52 -3.93
C GLN A 343 9.67 -11.27 -4.12
N ARG A 344 10.79 -10.63 -3.76
CA ARG A 344 12.14 -11.24 -3.79
C ARG A 344 12.44 -12.10 -2.56
N ARG A 345 11.52 -12.16 -1.58
CA ARG A 345 11.66 -12.84 -0.28
C ARG A 345 12.76 -12.25 0.62
N ASP A 346 13.07 -10.97 0.44
CA ASP A 346 14.02 -10.23 1.25
C ASP A 346 13.30 -9.65 2.49
N TRP A 347 12.84 -10.55 3.37
CA TRP A 347 11.94 -10.24 4.49
C TRP A 347 12.48 -9.17 5.43
N GLN A 348 13.80 -9.21 5.72
CA GLN A 348 14.42 -8.24 6.62
C GLN A 348 14.42 -6.83 6.02
N VAL A 349 14.78 -6.69 4.74
CA VAL A 349 14.76 -5.41 4.03
C VAL A 349 13.33 -4.86 3.93
N ALA A 350 12.37 -5.73 3.65
CA ALA A 350 10.97 -5.36 3.59
C ALA A 350 10.48 -4.82 4.94
N LYS A 351 10.82 -5.50 6.05
CA LYS A 351 10.48 -5.07 7.40
C LYS A 351 11.04 -3.68 7.72
N GLU A 352 12.35 -3.46 7.49
CA GLU A 352 13.02 -2.19 7.77
C GLU A 352 12.37 -1.01 7.03
N ARG A 353 12.01 -1.20 5.75
CA ARG A 353 11.33 -0.16 4.95
C ARG A 353 9.93 0.14 5.46
N LEU A 354 9.18 -0.88 5.88
CA LEU A 354 7.84 -0.72 6.45
C LEU A 354 7.87 -0.07 7.83
N ASP A 355 8.84 -0.42 8.67
CA ASP A 355 9.09 0.24 9.95
C ASP A 355 9.33 1.74 9.73
N GLN A 356 10.24 2.10 8.83
CA GLN A 356 10.52 3.50 8.48
C GLN A 356 9.27 4.24 7.97
N ALA A 357 8.47 3.61 7.12
CA ALA A 357 7.26 4.22 6.59
C ALA A 357 6.21 4.48 7.69
N ILE A 358 6.03 3.53 8.61
CA ILE A 358 5.08 3.65 9.72
C ILE A 358 5.55 4.69 10.73
N ASP A 359 6.85 4.70 11.08
CA ASP A 359 7.45 5.64 12.05
C ASP A 359 7.41 7.11 11.55
N LEU A 360 7.54 7.33 10.24
CA LEU A 360 7.41 8.65 9.62
C LEU A 360 5.97 9.16 9.56
N GLY A 361 4.98 8.30 9.82
CA GLY A 361 3.56 8.64 9.81
C GLY A 361 2.94 8.49 8.43
N CYS A 362 2.50 7.29 8.10
CA CYS A 362 1.69 7.05 6.90
C CYS A 362 0.39 7.85 6.94
N SER A 363 -0.08 8.31 5.78
CA SER A 363 -1.43 8.85 5.66
C SER A 363 -2.46 7.78 6.05
N ARG A 364 -3.63 8.23 6.53
CA ARG A 364 -4.70 7.33 6.99
C ARG A 364 -5.07 6.25 5.96
N THR A 365 -5.02 6.58 4.69
CA THR A 365 -5.28 5.66 3.58
C THR A 365 -4.20 4.58 3.42
N TRP A 366 -2.95 4.87 3.78
CA TRP A 366 -1.82 3.95 3.61
C TRP A 366 -1.52 3.10 4.85
N ILE A 367 -2.01 3.49 6.04
CA ILE A 367 -1.82 2.72 7.29
C ILE A 367 -2.24 1.25 7.14
N PRO A 368 -3.45 0.93 6.64
CA PRO A 368 -3.86 -0.47 6.49
C PRO A 368 -2.97 -1.25 5.53
N HIS A 369 -2.54 -0.63 4.43
CA HIS A 369 -1.65 -1.27 3.46
C HIS A 369 -0.24 -1.54 4.01
N ALA A 370 0.34 -0.58 4.71
CA ALA A 370 1.67 -0.72 5.29
C ALA A 370 1.68 -1.78 6.39
N ARG A 371 0.67 -1.78 7.26
CA ARG A 371 0.55 -2.76 8.35
C ARG A 371 0.19 -4.16 7.86
N LEU A 372 -0.65 -4.29 6.82
CA LEU A 372 -0.87 -5.57 6.17
C LEU A 372 0.43 -6.14 5.61
N ALA A 373 1.17 -5.34 4.84
CA ALA A 373 2.45 -5.78 4.28
C ALA A 373 3.45 -6.16 5.38
N ARG A 374 3.53 -5.38 6.49
CA ARG A 374 4.41 -5.70 7.61
C ARG A 374 3.95 -6.95 8.36
N GLY A 375 2.64 -7.14 8.54
CA GLY A 375 2.07 -8.36 9.11
C GLY A 375 2.47 -9.60 8.33
N GLN A 376 2.38 -9.57 7.00
CA GLN A 376 2.84 -10.66 6.13
C GLN A 376 4.33 -10.96 6.32
N VAL A 377 5.17 -9.93 6.34
CA VAL A 377 6.61 -10.08 6.56
C VAL A 377 6.92 -10.66 7.94
N LEU A 378 6.22 -10.22 8.98
CA LEU A 378 6.40 -10.72 10.34
C LEU A 378 5.99 -12.18 10.47
N LEU A 379 4.96 -12.64 9.75
CA LEU A 379 4.58 -14.06 9.69
C LEU A 379 5.69 -14.92 9.07
N GLU A 380 6.29 -14.46 7.98
CA GLU A 380 7.40 -15.17 7.32
C GLU A 380 8.69 -15.18 8.17
N LEU A 381 8.87 -14.15 9.01
CA LEU A 381 9.97 -14.09 9.99
C LEU A 381 9.68 -14.90 11.28
N GLY A 382 8.52 -15.55 11.40
CA GLY A 382 8.14 -16.32 12.57
C GLY A 382 7.81 -15.48 13.82
N LEU A 383 7.29 -14.27 13.63
CA LEU A 383 6.89 -13.32 14.68
C LEU A 383 5.36 -13.09 14.69
N PRO A 384 4.56 -14.14 14.96
CA PRO A 384 3.10 -14.07 14.80
C PRO A 384 2.39 -13.15 15.80
N GLU A 385 2.97 -12.87 16.99
CA GLU A 385 2.41 -11.91 17.94
C GLU A 385 2.45 -10.48 17.38
N ALA A 386 3.60 -10.07 16.87
CA ALA A 386 3.76 -8.73 16.29
C ALA A 386 2.93 -8.58 14.99
N ALA A 387 2.84 -9.65 14.20
CA ALA A 387 2.00 -9.69 13.01
C ALA A 387 0.52 -9.49 13.36
N HIS A 388 0.03 -10.22 14.37
CA HIS A 388 -1.34 -10.09 14.85
C HIS A 388 -1.68 -8.66 15.27
N ASP A 389 -0.81 -8.01 16.06
CA ASP A 389 -1.03 -6.65 16.54
C ASP A 389 -1.12 -5.65 15.38
N ASP A 390 -0.23 -5.76 14.39
CA ASP A 390 -0.28 -4.93 13.20
C ASP A 390 -1.57 -5.12 12.38
N LEU A 391 -1.97 -6.36 12.19
CA LEU A 391 -3.15 -6.69 11.40
C LEU A 391 -4.46 -6.26 12.11
N VAL A 392 -4.50 -6.31 13.44
CA VAL A 392 -5.61 -5.75 14.23
C VAL A 392 -5.71 -4.24 14.04
N ILE A 393 -4.59 -3.51 14.10
CA ILE A 393 -4.59 -2.07 13.87
C ILE A 393 -4.97 -1.75 12.41
N ALA A 394 -4.51 -2.55 11.44
CA ALA A 394 -4.91 -2.39 10.05
C ALA A 394 -6.44 -2.51 9.88
N LEU A 395 -7.04 -3.52 10.48
CA LEU A 395 -8.48 -3.75 10.44
C LEU A 395 -9.27 -2.63 11.12
N GLN A 396 -8.82 -2.14 12.28
CA GLN A 396 -9.46 -1.03 13.00
C GLN A 396 -9.48 0.26 12.18
N ASN A 397 -8.39 0.55 11.46
CA ASN A 397 -8.33 1.73 10.60
C ASN A 397 -9.27 1.64 9.38
N LEU A 398 -9.54 0.45 8.87
CA LEU A 398 -10.55 0.25 7.82
C LEU A 398 -11.98 0.44 8.33
N GLN A 399 -12.31 -0.06 9.52
CA GLN A 399 -13.67 0.03 10.09
C GLN A 399 -14.09 1.47 10.43
N VAL A 400 -13.14 2.34 10.74
CA VAL A 400 -13.42 3.77 10.99
C VAL A 400 -13.92 4.46 9.71
N ASP A 401 -13.45 4.03 8.54
CA ASP A 401 -13.92 4.57 7.25
C ASP A 401 -15.29 4.02 6.84
N GLU A 402 -15.69 2.83 7.31
CA GLU A 402 -17.04 2.27 7.08
C GLU A 402 -18.16 3.04 7.82
N ASN A 403 -17.84 3.70 8.93
CA ASN A 403 -18.81 4.49 9.71
C ASN A 403 -19.07 5.89 9.11
N THR A 404 -18.29 6.35 8.16
CA THR A 404 -18.66 7.48 7.31
C THR A 404 -19.58 6.97 6.20
N SER A 405 -20.84 6.88 6.56
CA SER A 405 -22.02 6.44 5.84
C SER A 405 -22.06 6.76 4.32
N ASP A 406 -21.40 5.98 3.49
CA ASP A 406 -21.74 5.95 2.08
C ASP A 406 -21.91 4.49 1.63
N GLN A 407 -23.11 4.18 1.12
CA GLN A 407 -23.48 2.86 0.58
C GLN A 407 -22.64 2.43 -0.64
N ASN A 408 -21.61 3.19 -0.97
CA ASN A 408 -20.58 2.91 -1.98
C ASN A 408 -19.23 2.61 -1.31
N THR A 409 -19.16 1.54 -0.47
CA THR A 409 -17.84 1.06 -0.02
C THR A 409 -17.04 0.66 -1.27
N PRO A 410 -15.89 1.29 -1.58
CA PRO A 410 -15.13 0.94 -2.76
C PRO A 410 -14.74 -0.54 -2.72
N LEU A 411 -14.89 -1.26 -3.82
CA LEU A 411 -14.43 -2.66 -3.99
C LEU A 411 -13.02 -2.89 -3.43
N HIS A 412 -12.17 -1.87 -3.50
CA HIS A 412 -10.81 -1.88 -2.97
C HIS A 412 -10.72 -2.08 -1.45
N ASN A 413 -11.64 -1.50 -0.67
CA ASN A 413 -11.66 -1.70 0.80
C ASN A 413 -12.10 -3.12 1.16
N ILE A 414 -12.95 -3.72 0.34
CA ILE A 414 -13.38 -5.11 0.51
C ILE A 414 -12.23 -6.08 0.29
N GLU A 415 -11.44 -5.88 -0.76
CA GLU A 415 -10.26 -6.69 -1.05
C GLU A 415 -9.20 -6.57 0.06
N LEU A 416 -8.99 -5.35 0.56
CA LEU A 416 -8.03 -5.07 1.62
C LEU A 416 -8.48 -5.70 2.96
N GLU A 417 -9.76 -5.56 3.33
CA GLU A 417 -10.32 -6.21 4.52
C GLU A 417 -10.18 -7.74 4.43
N THR A 418 -10.46 -8.29 3.26
CA THR A 418 -10.34 -9.72 3.01
C THR A 418 -8.90 -10.19 3.23
N ALA A 419 -7.92 -9.47 2.67
CA ALA A 419 -6.51 -9.79 2.85
C ALA A 419 -6.09 -9.69 4.33
N ILE A 420 -6.49 -8.64 5.04
CA ILE A 420 -6.16 -8.46 6.46
C ILE A 420 -6.77 -9.57 7.31
N ARG A 421 -8.05 -9.91 7.11
CA ARG A 421 -8.69 -11.00 7.89
C ARG A 421 -8.11 -12.37 7.58
N PHE A 422 -7.69 -12.60 6.34
CA PHE A 422 -7.00 -13.82 5.96
C PHE A 422 -5.68 -13.95 6.73
N GLU A 423 -4.84 -12.92 6.70
CA GLU A 423 -3.55 -12.91 7.39
C GLU A 423 -3.69 -12.93 8.92
N LEU A 424 -4.76 -12.32 9.49
CA LEU A 424 -5.10 -12.48 10.91
C LEU A 424 -5.35 -13.95 11.27
N GLY A 425 -6.07 -14.67 10.42
CA GLY A 425 -6.27 -16.11 10.59
C GLY A 425 -4.95 -16.87 10.58
N GLU A 426 -4.03 -16.55 9.65
CA GLU A 426 -2.70 -17.17 9.58
C GLU A 426 -1.85 -16.86 10.84
N ALA A 427 -1.88 -15.60 11.33
CA ALA A 427 -1.19 -15.21 12.55
C ALA A 427 -1.71 -15.99 13.78
N LEU A 428 -3.01 -16.09 13.91
CA LEU A 428 -3.65 -16.85 15.00
C LEU A 428 -3.38 -18.36 14.89
N LEU A 429 -3.30 -18.88 13.66
CA LEU A 429 -2.94 -20.27 13.40
C LEU A 429 -1.52 -20.58 13.90
N GLN A 430 -0.54 -19.73 13.58
CA GLN A 430 0.85 -19.90 14.05
C GLN A 430 0.95 -19.79 15.59
N ARG A 431 0.05 -19.02 16.23
CA ARG A 431 -0.08 -18.93 17.69
C ARG A 431 -0.86 -20.09 18.30
N GLN A 432 -1.26 -21.10 17.51
CA GLN A 432 -2.07 -22.25 17.91
C GLN A 432 -3.47 -21.87 18.44
N GLN A 433 -3.98 -20.69 18.09
CA GLN A 433 -5.31 -20.19 18.44
C GLN A 433 -6.32 -20.52 17.34
N TRP A 434 -6.56 -21.81 17.14
CA TRP A 434 -7.34 -22.35 16.01
C TRP A 434 -8.77 -21.84 15.91
N ASP A 435 -9.46 -21.75 17.06
CA ASP A 435 -10.87 -21.34 17.08
C ASP A 435 -11.03 -19.84 16.75
N ASP A 436 -10.09 -19.01 17.15
CA ASP A 436 -10.09 -17.59 16.82
C ASP A 436 -9.72 -17.34 15.35
N ALA A 437 -8.77 -18.08 14.81
CA ALA A 437 -8.45 -18.07 13.37
C ALA A 437 -9.70 -18.39 12.54
N ASN A 438 -10.40 -19.47 12.92
CA ASN A 438 -11.62 -19.87 12.20
C ASN A 438 -12.72 -18.79 12.25
N LYS A 439 -12.86 -18.04 13.35
CA LYS A 439 -13.84 -16.93 13.44
C LYS A 439 -13.59 -15.87 12.37
N HIS A 440 -12.34 -15.46 12.16
CA HIS A 440 -11.99 -14.48 11.12
C HIS A 440 -12.32 -15.01 9.73
N TRP A 441 -12.03 -16.26 9.44
CA TRP A 441 -12.34 -16.87 8.14
C TRP A 441 -13.84 -17.12 7.95
N GLU A 442 -14.60 -17.46 9.00
CA GLU A 442 -16.05 -17.57 8.91
C GLU A 442 -16.73 -16.22 8.58
N VAL A 443 -16.20 -15.10 9.13
CA VAL A 443 -16.68 -13.76 8.76
C VAL A 443 -16.49 -13.51 7.27
N LEU A 444 -15.33 -13.87 6.70
CA LEU A 444 -15.08 -13.76 5.28
C LEU A 444 -16.07 -14.58 4.44
N ILE A 445 -16.28 -15.85 4.82
CA ILE A 445 -17.19 -16.75 4.10
C ILE A 445 -18.64 -16.26 4.17
N LYS A 446 -19.08 -15.75 5.33
CA LYS A 446 -20.46 -15.25 5.53
C LYS A 446 -20.73 -13.93 4.81
N ARG A 447 -19.72 -13.05 4.74
CA ARG A 447 -19.86 -11.72 4.12
C ARG A 447 -19.97 -11.81 2.59
N PHE A 448 -19.49 -12.89 2.00
CA PHE A 448 -19.47 -13.11 0.56
C PHE A 448 -20.22 -14.39 0.17
N PRO A 449 -21.55 -14.46 0.38
CA PRO A 449 -22.35 -15.66 0.11
C PRO A 449 -22.38 -16.05 -1.37
N ASP A 450 -22.18 -15.10 -2.28
CA ASP A 450 -22.23 -15.32 -3.74
C ASP A 450 -20.95 -15.99 -4.30
N PHE A 451 -19.97 -16.31 -3.46
CA PHE A 451 -18.75 -17.00 -3.88
C PHE A 451 -18.94 -18.48 -4.24
N ASP A 452 -20.13 -19.05 -4.02
CA ASP A 452 -20.38 -20.45 -4.41
C ASP A 452 -20.30 -20.68 -5.94
N ALA A 453 -20.54 -19.64 -6.76
CA ALA A 453 -20.45 -19.73 -8.22
C ALA A 453 -19.01 -19.47 -8.74
N HIS A 454 -18.29 -18.50 -8.16
CA HIS A 454 -16.93 -18.10 -8.55
C HIS A 454 -16.10 -17.75 -7.30
N PRO A 455 -15.70 -18.74 -6.50
CA PRO A 455 -14.97 -18.47 -5.27
C PRO A 455 -13.59 -17.86 -5.56
N PRO A 456 -13.16 -16.86 -4.78
CA PRO A 456 -11.83 -16.26 -4.93
C PRO A 456 -10.73 -17.28 -4.61
N LYS A 457 -9.57 -17.15 -5.27
CA LYS A 457 -8.46 -18.10 -5.15
C LYS A 457 -8.00 -18.35 -3.71
N TRP A 458 -8.04 -17.33 -2.84
CA TRP A 458 -7.68 -17.46 -1.42
C TRP A 458 -8.59 -18.41 -0.62
N MET A 459 -9.82 -18.64 -1.09
CA MET A 459 -10.78 -19.54 -0.43
C MET A 459 -10.25 -20.98 -0.34
N ALA A 460 -9.47 -21.43 -1.33
CA ALA A 460 -8.85 -22.74 -1.30
C ALA A 460 -7.94 -22.92 -0.07
N ARG A 461 -7.18 -21.89 0.30
CA ARG A 461 -6.32 -21.91 1.49
C ARG A 461 -7.15 -21.92 2.78
N VAL A 462 -8.18 -21.09 2.88
CA VAL A 462 -9.08 -21.10 4.05
C VAL A 462 -9.71 -22.48 4.26
N TRP A 463 -10.22 -23.08 3.21
CA TRP A 463 -10.78 -24.44 3.31
C TRP A 463 -9.70 -25.50 3.63
N LEU A 464 -8.50 -25.34 3.12
CA LEU A 464 -7.39 -26.23 3.48
C LEU A 464 -7.11 -26.16 4.99
N HIS A 465 -7.04 -24.97 5.58
CA HIS A 465 -6.86 -24.79 7.02
C HIS A 465 -8.04 -25.36 7.81
N GLN A 466 -9.27 -25.19 7.34
CA GLN A 466 -10.44 -25.85 7.95
C GLN A 466 -10.31 -27.38 7.89
N ALA A 467 -9.80 -27.94 6.79
CA ALA A 467 -9.54 -29.39 6.68
C ALA A 467 -8.44 -29.83 7.67
N GLU A 468 -7.38 -29.05 7.84
CA GLU A 468 -6.33 -29.31 8.83
C GLU A 468 -6.87 -29.30 10.26
N MET A 469 -7.73 -28.34 10.60
CA MET A 469 -8.41 -28.31 11.91
C MET A 469 -9.31 -29.53 12.14
N GLN A 470 -10.08 -29.94 11.13
CA GLN A 470 -10.90 -31.15 11.22
C GLN A 470 -10.03 -32.42 11.35
N ALA A 471 -8.86 -32.44 10.72
CA ALA A 471 -7.92 -33.53 10.85
C ALA A 471 -7.29 -33.63 12.25
N LEU A 472 -7.01 -32.50 12.90
CA LEU A 472 -6.59 -32.45 14.31
C LEU A 472 -7.67 -33.02 15.24
N ARG A 473 -8.94 -32.78 14.93
CA ARG A 473 -10.11 -33.34 15.63
C ARG A 473 -10.44 -34.78 15.20
N GLN A 474 -9.63 -35.37 14.33
CA GLN A 474 -9.80 -36.72 13.75
C GLN A 474 -11.13 -36.91 12.98
N ASN A 475 -11.74 -35.81 12.53
CA ASN A 475 -13.00 -35.83 11.75
C ASN A 475 -12.69 -36.03 10.26
N TRP A 476 -12.26 -37.21 9.87
CA TRP A 476 -11.80 -37.52 8.51
C TRP A 476 -12.91 -37.43 7.46
N VAL A 477 -14.18 -37.58 7.83
CA VAL A 477 -15.30 -37.41 6.91
C VAL A 477 -15.43 -35.94 6.48
N ALA A 478 -15.34 -35.02 7.43
CA ALA A 478 -15.35 -33.60 7.12
C ALA A 478 -14.11 -33.19 6.28
N VAL A 479 -12.92 -33.73 6.63
CA VAL A 479 -11.70 -33.49 5.84
C VAL A 479 -11.89 -33.90 4.38
N GLU A 480 -12.41 -35.10 4.13
CA GLU A 480 -12.62 -35.60 2.77
C GLU A 480 -13.60 -34.73 1.98
N THR A 481 -14.68 -34.30 2.62
CA THR A 481 -15.68 -33.41 1.99
C THR A 481 -15.05 -32.09 1.58
N ILE A 482 -14.27 -31.47 2.49
CA ILE A 482 -13.60 -30.18 2.20
C ILE A 482 -12.55 -30.35 1.10
N VAL A 483 -11.70 -31.38 1.21
CA VAL A 483 -10.66 -31.67 0.20
C VAL A 483 -11.27 -31.90 -1.18
N SER A 484 -12.36 -32.67 -1.26
CA SER A 484 -13.07 -32.90 -2.52
C SER A 484 -13.65 -31.61 -3.11
N ARG A 485 -14.17 -30.71 -2.26
CA ARG A 485 -14.66 -29.40 -2.66
C ARG A 485 -13.54 -28.53 -3.22
N ILE A 486 -12.37 -28.48 -2.55
CA ILE A 486 -11.21 -27.74 -3.06
C ILE A 486 -10.79 -28.28 -4.44
N GLN A 487 -10.67 -29.61 -4.59
CA GLN A 487 -10.24 -30.23 -5.84
C GLN A 487 -11.20 -29.98 -7.01
N SER A 488 -12.51 -29.87 -6.73
CA SER A 488 -13.52 -29.60 -7.75
C SER A 488 -13.58 -28.11 -8.18
N GLN A 489 -13.44 -27.20 -7.23
CA GLN A 489 -13.58 -25.77 -7.49
C GLN A 489 -12.25 -25.06 -7.80
N PHE A 490 -11.13 -25.59 -7.33
CA PHE A 490 -9.79 -25.00 -7.49
C PHE A 490 -8.76 -26.05 -7.96
N PRO A 491 -8.93 -26.68 -9.13
CA PRO A 491 -8.02 -27.74 -9.60
C PRO A 491 -6.56 -27.27 -9.75
N GLU A 492 -6.36 -25.97 -10.02
CA GLU A 492 -5.05 -25.35 -10.25
C GLU A 492 -4.65 -24.38 -9.10
N CYS A 493 -5.09 -24.64 -7.85
CA CYS A 493 -4.70 -23.79 -6.73
C CYS A 493 -3.19 -23.95 -6.40
N ASP A 494 -2.60 -22.87 -5.87
CA ASP A 494 -1.22 -22.85 -5.38
C ASP A 494 -0.98 -23.80 -4.18
N CYS A 495 -2.04 -24.20 -3.50
CA CYS A 495 -2.03 -25.14 -2.38
C CYS A 495 -2.32 -26.60 -2.78
N ARG A 496 -2.32 -26.93 -4.07
CA ARG A 496 -2.68 -28.26 -4.59
C ARG A 496 -1.93 -29.40 -3.91
N ASP A 497 -0.62 -29.27 -3.73
CA ASP A 497 0.18 -30.31 -3.10
C ASP A 497 -0.17 -30.51 -1.62
N ASN A 498 -0.54 -29.44 -0.90
CA ASN A 498 -1.02 -29.54 0.47
C ASN A 498 -2.42 -30.21 0.52
N VAL A 499 -3.29 -29.91 -0.44
CA VAL A 499 -4.61 -30.54 -0.57
C VAL A 499 -4.47 -32.05 -0.83
N ASP A 500 -3.55 -32.44 -1.73
CA ASP A 500 -3.27 -33.84 -2.03
C ASP A 500 -2.61 -34.56 -0.85
N TYR A 501 -1.76 -33.86 -0.06
CA TYR A 501 -1.26 -34.37 1.20
C TYR A 501 -2.39 -34.65 2.20
N MET A 502 -3.36 -33.75 2.34
CA MET A 502 -4.54 -33.98 3.19
C MET A 502 -5.39 -35.14 2.70
N LYS A 503 -5.54 -35.30 1.38
CA LYS A 503 -6.22 -36.46 0.78
C LYS A 503 -5.49 -37.78 1.08
N ALA A 504 -4.17 -37.77 1.01
CA ALA A 504 -3.36 -38.95 1.40
C ALA A 504 -3.59 -39.33 2.88
N ARG A 505 -3.68 -38.34 3.78
CA ARG A 505 -4.05 -38.57 5.19
C ARG A 505 -5.44 -39.21 5.34
N CYS A 506 -6.43 -38.76 4.53
CA CYS A 506 -7.74 -39.43 4.50
C CYS A 506 -7.64 -40.90 4.04
N PHE A 507 -6.80 -41.19 3.07
CA PHE A 507 -6.58 -42.60 2.65
C PHE A 507 -5.91 -43.43 3.76
N ILE A 508 -4.95 -42.85 4.48
CA ILE A 508 -4.31 -43.51 5.62
C ILE A 508 -5.32 -43.84 6.72
N SER A 509 -6.21 -42.89 7.04
CA SER A 509 -7.26 -43.10 8.06
C SER A 509 -8.23 -44.24 7.71
N LYS A 510 -8.35 -44.56 6.41
CA LYS A 510 -9.16 -45.64 5.85
C LYS A 510 -8.34 -46.91 5.58
N ALA A 511 -7.09 -46.98 6.00
CA ALA A 511 -6.13 -48.07 5.73
C ALA A 511 -5.86 -48.31 4.22
N ARG A 512 -6.15 -47.30 3.35
CA ARG A 512 -5.86 -47.37 1.91
C ARG A 512 -4.43 -46.86 1.66
N PHE A 513 -3.46 -47.63 2.15
CA PHE A 513 -2.04 -47.22 2.18
C PHE A 513 -1.42 -47.06 0.79
N ASP A 514 -1.81 -47.90 -0.19
CA ASP A 514 -1.25 -47.83 -1.54
C ASP A 514 -1.70 -46.54 -2.27
N ASP A 515 -2.97 -46.18 -2.14
CA ASP A 515 -3.49 -44.93 -2.70
C ASP A 515 -2.83 -43.71 -2.05
N ALA A 516 -2.62 -43.74 -0.72
CA ALA A 516 -1.91 -42.70 0.00
C ALA A 516 -0.46 -42.54 -0.50
N ARG A 517 0.28 -43.66 -0.62
CA ARG A 517 1.65 -43.63 -1.10
C ARG A 517 1.79 -43.12 -2.53
N GLN A 518 0.81 -43.39 -3.37
CA GLN A 518 0.80 -42.86 -4.75
C GLN A 518 0.79 -41.33 -4.76
N LEU A 519 -0.09 -40.71 -3.97
CA LEU A 519 -0.13 -39.25 -3.84
C LEU A 519 1.12 -38.68 -3.16
N LEU A 520 1.56 -39.30 -2.05
CA LEU A 520 2.73 -38.84 -1.30
C LEU A 520 4.02 -38.93 -2.14
N ASN A 521 4.17 -39.99 -2.95
CA ASN A 521 5.31 -40.13 -3.85
C ASN A 521 5.31 -39.06 -4.96
N ARG A 522 4.13 -38.70 -5.49
CA ARG A 522 4.02 -37.59 -6.43
C ARG A 522 4.49 -36.27 -5.78
N ILE A 523 4.01 -35.94 -4.58
CA ILE A 523 4.39 -34.72 -3.86
C ILE A 523 5.90 -34.69 -3.57
N ALA A 524 6.48 -35.83 -3.21
CA ALA A 524 7.90 -35.93 -2.88
C ALA A 524 8.82 -35.77 -4.09
N ARG A 525 8.43 -36.26 -5.27
CA ARG A 525 9.28 -36.34 -6.46
C ARG A 525 8.95 -35.28 -7.52
N GLU A 526 7.68 -34.94 -7.69
CA GLU A 526 7.17 -34.06 -8.75
C GLU A 526 6.16 -33.07 -8.17
N PRO A 527 6.57 -32.22 -7.23
CA PRO A 527 5.65 -31.23 -6.65
C PRO A 527 5.24 -30.19 -7.69
N THR A 528 3.98 -29.77 -7.65
CA THR A 528 3.47 -28.67 -8.48
C THR A 528 4.15 -27.35 -8.10
N HIS A 529 4.38 -27.18 -6.80
CA HIS A 529 5.08 -26.03 -6.24
C HIS A 529 6.23 -26.54 -5.34
N PRO A 530 7.49 -26.32 -5.72
CA PRO A 530 8.63 -26.82 -4.95
C PRO A 530 8.63 -26.33 -3.51
N SER A 531 8.49 -27.27 -2.57
CA SER A 531 8.59 -27.01 -1.14
C SER A 531 9.38 -28.16 -0.51
N PRO A 532 10.67 -27.94 -0.13
CA PRO A 532 11.51 -28.99 0.47
C PRO A 532 10.88 -29.63 1.72
N ASP A 533 10.21 -28.81 2.56
CA ASP A 533 9.58 -29.31 3.78
C ASP A 533 8.31 -30.11 3.50
N LEU A 534 7.52 -29.76 2.49
CA LEU A 534 6.36 -30.55 2.09
C LEU A 534 6.77 -31.89 1.47
N ALA A 535 7.82 -31.88 0.63
CA ALA A 535 8.39 -33.10 0.06
C ALA A 535 8.95 -34.02 1.15
N ALA A 536 9.65 -33.46 2.13
CA ALA A 536 10.14 -34.19 3.31
C ALA A 536 8.99 -34.78 4.14
N ARG A 537 7.95 -33.99 4.40
CA ARG A 537 6.74 -34.38 5.12
C ARG A 537 6.00 -35.51 4.39
N ALA A 538 5.94 -35.45 3.06
CA ALA A 538 5.35 -36.53 2.25
C ALA A 538 6.17 -37.82 2.31
N SER A 539 7.50 -37.71 2.16
CA SER A 539 8.41 -38.87 2.28
C SER A 539 8.35 -39.48 3.68
N TRP A 540 8.34 -38.65 4.71
CA TRP A 540 8.20 -39.10 6.10
C TRP A 540 6.88 -39.87 6.32
N MET A 541 5.75 -39.32 5.82
CA MET A 541 4.44 -39.96 5.93
C MET A 541 4.36 -41.27 5.14
N MET A 542 5.08 -41.40 4.00
CA MET A 542 5.21 -42.69 3.32
C MET A 542 5.89 -43.72 4.22
N GLY A 543 6.96 -43.34 4.90
CA GLY A 543 7.63 -44.16 5.90
C GLY A 543 6.70 -44.66 6.98
N GLU A 544 5.87 -43.77 7.53
CA GLU A 544 4.84 -44.16 8.52
C GLU A 544 3.86 -45.20 7.98
N THR A 545 3.41 -45.08 6.69
CA THR A 545 2.51 -46.09 6.10
C THR A 545 3.14 -47.46 5.99
N PHE A 546 4.45 -47.55 5.67
CA PHE A 546 5.19 -48.81 5.63
C PHE A 546 5.42 -49.34 7.04
N LEU A 547 5.74 -48.46 8.01
CA LEU A 547 5.92 -48.85 9.41
C LEU A 547 4.65 -49.47 9.99
N MET A 548 3.46 -48.87 9.73
CA MET A 548 2.17 -49.42 10.13
C MET A 548 1.90 -50.83 9.56
N GLN A 549 2.43 -51.09 8.36
CA GLN A 549 2.36 -52.43 7.73
C GLN A 549 3.50 -53.38 8.11
N ARG A 550 4.40 -52.98 9.02
CA ARG A 550 5.62 -53.73 9.44
C ARG A 550 6.61 -53.98 8.30
N ARG A 551 6.58 -53.14 7.26
CA ARG A 551 7.48 -53.20 6.11
C ARG A 551 8.68 -52.28 6.37
N TYR A 552 9.54 -52.70 7.30
CA TYR A 552 10.60 -51.87 7.86
C TYR A 552 11.67 -51.44 6.85
N ALA A 553 12.00 -52.34 5.88
CA ALA A 553 13.00 -52.01 4.85
C ALA A 553 12.52 -50.91 3.90
N GLU A 554 11.25 -50.94 3.51
CA GLU A 554 10.66 -49.88 2.68
C GLU A 554 10.43 -48.58 3.48
N ALA A 555 10.13 -48.72 4.77
CA ALA A 555 10.04 -47.57 5.66
C ALA A 555 11.39 -46.81 5.74
N LEU A 556 12.50 -47.55 5.88
CA LEU A 556 13.86 -47.00 5.86
C LEU A 556 14.12 -46.20 4.59
N GLN A 557 13.84 -46.74 3.41
CA GLN A 557 14.05 -46.06 2.14
C GLN A 557 13.25 -44.73 2.05
N ALA A 558 12.01 -44.74 2.57
CA ALA A 558 11.18 -43.55 2.59
C ALA A 558 11.73 -42.45 3.52
N TYR A 559 12.20 -42.84 4.72
CA TYR A 559 12.81 -41.88 5.66
C TYR A 559 14.18 -41.38 5.18
N GLU A 560 14.99 -42.24 4.54
CA GLU A 560 16.24 -41.82 3.90
C GLU A 560 15.99 -40.81 2.79
N GLY A 561 14.87 -40.95 2.06
CA GLY A 561 14.43 -39.96 1.07
C GLY A 561 14.26 -38.56 1.64
N VAL A 562 13.86 -38.41 2.90
CA VAL A 562 13.75 -37.10 3.58
C VAL A 562 15.10 -36.38 3.66
N LEU A 563 16.19 -37.12 3.89
CA LEU A 563 17.52 -36.54 4.07
C LEU A 563 18.07 -35.89 2.79
N GLY A 564 17.54 -36.29 1.64
CA GLY A 564 17.92 -35.74 0.32
C GLY A 564 17.09 -34.55 -0.15
N THR A 565 16.07 -34.13 0.59
CA THR A 565 15.13 -33.10 0.13
C THR A 565 15.63 -31.67 0.31
N GLY A 566 16.70 -31.42 1.06
CA GLY A 566 17.12 -30.05 1.46
C GLY A 566 16.16 -29.40 2.44
N SER A 567 15.32 -30.18 3.13
CA SER A 567 14.34 -29.71 4.11
C SER A 567 14.98 -29.16 5.38
N SER A 568 14.13 -28.53 6.22
CA SER A 568 14.51 -28.01 7.53
C SER A 568 15.13 -29.09 8.43
N LEU A 569 15.94 -28.66 9.39
CA LEU A 569 16.60 -29.52 10.36
C LEU A 569 15.60 -30.40 11.13
N TYR A 570 14.43 -29.87 11.41
CA TYR A 570 13.34 -30.59 12.08
C TYR A 570 12.96 -31.88 11.36
N TRP A 571 12.67 -31.82 10.03
CA TRP A 571 12.29 -33.02 9.27
C TRP A 571 13.45 -33.99 9.11
N GLN A 572 14.68 -33.50 8.97
CA GLN A 572 15.87 -34.32 8.91
C GLN A 572 16.11 -35.08 10.23
N SER A 573 15.88 -34.41 11.37
CA SER A 573 16.01 -35.03 12.70
C SER A 573 14.90 -36.04 12.97
N ALA A 574 13.65 -35.71 12.59
CA ALA A 574 12.51 -36.60 12.65
C ALA A 574 12.77 -37.89 11.85
N ALA A 575 13.32 -37.79 10.63
CA ALA A 575 13.64 -38.91 9.79
C ALA A 575 14.73 -39.80 10.42
N ARG A 576 15.83 -39.21 10.95
CA ARG A 576 16.89 -39.97 11.63
C ARG A 576 16.37 -40.71 12.86
N MET A 577 15.47 -40.11 13.59
CA MET A 577 14.81 -40.77 14.73
C MET A 577 14.06 -42.02 14.30
N GLN A 578 13.26 -41.92 13.22
CA GLN A 578 12.50 -43.04 12.68
C GLN A 578 13.39 -44.12 12.03
N ILE A 579 14.47 -43.70 11.36
CA ILE A 579 15.49 -44.64 10.83
C ILE A 579 16.08 -45.46 11.96
N GLY A 580 16.46 -44.86 13.09
CA GLY A 580 16.94 -45.54 14.27
C GLY A 580 15.95 -46.56 14.82
N GLN A 581 14.67 -46.18 14.92
CA GLN A 581 13.59 -47.08 15.36
C GLN A 581 13.37 -48.25 14.38
N CYS A 582 13.42 -48.00 13.07
CA CYS A 582 13.33 -49.10 12.09
C CYS A 582 14.45 -50.10 12.23
N TYR A 583 15.72 -49.67 12.47
CA TYR A 583 16.84 -50.57 12.71
C TYR A 583 16.70 -51.35 14.02
N GLU A 584 16.14 -50.74 15.08
CA GLU A 584 15.79 -51.50 16.30
C GLU A 584 14.79 -52.61 15.99
N LEU A 585 13.75 -52.35 15.20
CA LEU A 585 12.74 -53.34 14.81
C LEU A 585 13.30 -54.44 13.91
N LEU A 586 14.32 -54.09 13.10
CA LEU A 586 15.09 -55.05 12.29
C LEU A 586 16.16 -55.80 13.10
N ARG A 587 16.33 -55.50 14.39
CA ARG A 587 17.34 -56.02 15.31
C ARG A 587 18.80 -55.72 14.92
N ASP A 588 19.00 -54.64 14.17
CA ASP A 588 20.33 -54.12 13.87
C ASP A 588 20.68 -52.96 14.84
N GLY A 589 21.14 -53.32 16.03
CA GLY A 589 21.48 -52.36 17.07
C GLY A 589 22.68 -51.47 16.71
N SER A 590 23.55 -51.90 15.77
CA SER A 590 24.69 -51.11 15.33
C SER A 590 24.24 -49.96 14.41
N ALA A 591 23.40 -50.27 13.46
CA ALA A 591 22.82 -49.27 12.56
C ALA A 591 21.88 -48.29 13.30
N ALA A 592 21.08 -48.80 14.27
CA ALA A 592 20.24 -47.97 15.12
C ALA A 592 21.07 -46.95 15.91
N ARG A 593 22.17 -47.39 16.54
CA ARG A 593 23.09 -46.49 17.28
C ARG A 593 23.67 -45.42 16.37
N ASN A 594 24.12 -45.78 15.17
CA ASN A 594 24.66 -44.82 14.21
C ASN A 594 23.62 -43.76 13.79
N ALA A 595 22.37 -44.16 13.58
CA ALA A 595 21.29 -43.25 13.23
C ALA A 595 21.00 -42.23 14.35
N TYR A 596 20.89 -42.71 15.61
CA TYR A 596 20.66 -41.79 16.75
C TYR A 596 21.88 -40.91 17.04
N GLN A 597 23.10 -41.41 16.90
CA GLN A 597 24.28 -40.58 17.04
C GLN A 597 24.36 -39.51 15.96
N SER A 598 24.08 -39.86 14.71
CA SER A 598 24.02 -38.90 13.59
C SER A 598 22.94 -37.79 13.79
N LEU A 599 21.85 -38.11 14.51
CA LEU A 599 20.85 -37.09 14.90
C LEU A 599 21.49 -36.12 15.89
N LEU A 600 22.09 -36.60 16.97
CA LEU A 600 22.69 -35.77 18.02
C LEU A 600 23.86 -34.95 17.50
N ASP A 601 24.69 -35.48 16.60
CA ASP A 601 25.81 -34.75 16.00
C ASP A 601 25.37 -33.53 15.17
N ARG A 602 24.15 -33.55 14.65
CA ARG A 602 23.62 -32.50 13.78
C ARG A 602 22.62 -31.56 14.48
N ASP A 603 21.95 -32.08 15.51
CA ASP A 603 20.82 -31.40 16.17
C ASP A 603 20.82 -31.75 17.68
N ALA A 604 21.89 -31.37 18.38
CA ALA A 604 22.10 -31.71 19.78
C ALA A 604 21.03 -31.16 20.73
N ASP A 605 20.51 -29.98 20.41
CA ASP A 605 19.50 -29.25 21.22
C ASP A 605 18.10 -29.35 20.63
N GLY A 606 17.90 -30.16 19.59
CA GLY A 606 16.63 -30.28 18.89
C GLY A 606 15.56 -31.06 19.65
N VAL A 607 14.33 -30.98 19.15
CA VAL A 607 13.15 -31.60 19.77
C VAL A 607 13.32 -33.13 20.00
N PHE A 608 14.10 -33.82 19.18
CA PHE A 608 14.30 -35.25 19.22
C PHE A 608 15.57 -35.69 19.98
N SER A 609 16.44 -34.77 20.38
CA SER A 609 17.74 -35.04 20.99
C SER A 609 17.64 -35.81 22.31
N ALA A 610 16.75 -35.42 23.21
CA ALA A 610 16.54 -36.11 24.48
C ALA A 610 16.09 -37.57 24.28
N MET A 611 15.19 -37.80 23.30
CA MET A 611 14.71 -39.14 22.97
C MET A 611 15.79 -40.01 22.30
N ALA A 612 16.58 -39.41 21.39
CA ALA A 612 17.70 -40.09 20.75
C ALA A 612 18.76 -40.50 21.78
N GLN A 613 19.09 -39.61 22.74
CA GLN A 613 20.02 -39.93 23.82
C GLN A 613 19.51 -41.09 24.72
N GLN A 614 18.22 -41.07 25.06
CA GLN A 614 17.59 -42.13 25.83
C GLN A 614 17.68 -43.48 25.09
N LYS A 615 17.44 -43.47 23.77
CA LYS A 615 17.56 -44.66 22.90
C LYS A 615 18.99 -45.18 22.83
N LEU A 616 19.98 -44.31 22.67
CA LEU A 616 21.39 -44.66 22.69
C LEU A 616 21.80 -45.38 23.99
N ASN A 617 21.40 -44.79 25.12
CA ASN A 617 21.68 -45.38 26.43
C ASN A 617 21.03 -46.76 26.61
N SER A 618 19.86 -46.98 26.02
CA SER A 618 19.19 -48.31 26.07
C SER A 618 19.82 -49.36 25.17
N LEU A 619 20.54 -48.94 24.12
CA LEU A 619 21.26 -49.78 23.18
C LEU A 619 22.70 -50.08 23.62
N GLU A 620 23.23 -49.38 24.62
CA GLU A 620 24.51 -49.76 25.22
C GLU A 620 24.37 -51.12 25.90
N PRO A 621 25.27 -52.10 25.59
CA PRO A 621 25.26 -53.37 26.31
C PRO A 621 25.51 -53.06 27.79
N THR A 622 24.60 -53.49 28.67
CA THR A 622 24.86 -53.52 30.11
C THR A 622 26.17 -54.28 30.30
N VAL A 623 27.25 -53.54 30.54
CA VAL A 623 28.50 -54.14 30.95
C VAL A 623 28.19 -54.80 32.26
N ALA A 624 28.10 -56.17 32.25
CA ALA A 624 27.97 -56.96 33.46
C ALA A 624 29.11 -56.53 34.40
N PRO A 625 28.88 -56.28 35.67
CA PRO A 625 29.95 -55.88 36.59
C PRO A 625 31.02 -57.02 36.55
N THR A 626 32.20 -56.66 36.06
CA THR A 626 33.38 -57.54 36.09
C THR A 626 33.60 -57.91 37.55
N LEU A 627 33.29 -59.16 37.87
CA LEU A 627 33.70 -59.80 39.14
C LEU A 627 35.25 -59.66 39.26
N GLN A 628 35.68 -58.72 40.06
CA GLN A 628 37.07 -58.63 40.49
C GLN A 628 37.37 -59.94 41.22
N SER A 629 38.07 -60.93 40.54
CA SER A 629 38.67 -62.07 41.19
C SER A 629 39.80 -61.58 42.07
N ASN A 630 39.53 -61.54 43.38
CA ASN A 630 40.54 -61.43 44.41
C ASN A 630 41.49 -62.62 44.27
N ARG A 631 42.61 -62.48 43.60
CA ARG A 631 43.77 -63.31 43.78
C ARG A 631 44.55 -62.73 44.96
N THR A 632 44.36 -63.35 46.10
CA THR A 632 45.26 -63.28 47.26
C THR A 632 46.67 -63.70 46.83
N SER A 633 47.59 -62.81 46.90
CA SER A 633 49.01 -63.06 46.84
C SER A 633 49.45 -63.83 48.09
N ASN A 634 49.95 -65.06 47.89
CA ASN A 634 50.76 -65.77 48.88
C ASN A 634 52.23 -65.55 48.52
N GLU A 635 52.87 -64.73 49.27
CA GLU A 635 54.34 -64.62 49.34
C GLU A 635 54.93 -65.91 49.92
N SER A 636 56.03 -66.32 49.37
CA SER A 636 57.14 -66.85 50.22
C SER A 636 58.44 -66.73 49.45
N PRO A 637 59.53 -66.47 50.17
CA PRO A 637 60.81 -66.01 49.61
C PRO A 637 61.84 -67.16 49.59
N VAL A 638 62.81 -67.04 48.76
CA VAL A 638 64.16 -67.58 48.85
C VAL A 638 64.82 -67.33 47.48
N GLY A 639 65.90 -66.72 47.30
CA GLY A 639 67.17 -66.73 47.89
C GLY A 639 68.22 -66.73 46.80
N ASN A 640 68.97 -65.71 46.75
CA ASN A 640 70.42 -65.63 46.56
C ASN A 640 71.17 -66.22 45.33
N LYS A 641 72.02 -65.38 44.81
CA LYS A 641 73.32 -65.58 44.16
C LYS A 641 73.35 -65.86 42.63
N ARG A 642 73.78 -64.99 41.86
CA ARG A 642 75.13 -64.43 41.53
C ARG A 642 74.98 -63.41 40.43
#